data_000c76eeff9c324b053ef3092cd78cb0
#
_entry.id   000c76eeff9c324b053ef3092cd78cb0
#
_cell.length_a   1.000
_cell.length_b   1.000
_cell.length_c   1.000
_cell.angle_alpha   90.00
_cell.angle_beta   90.00
_cell.angle_gamma   90.00
#
_symmetry.space_group_name_H-M   'P 1'
#
loop_
_entity.id
_entity.type
_entity.pdbx_description
1 polymer ?
#
loop_
_entity_poly.entity_id
_entity_poly.type
_entity_poly.pdbx_seq_one_letter_code
_entity_poly.pdbx_strand_id
1 'polypeptide(L)'
;MARPLSLQIPRSASGPTSRHVRQNVKLMDDLLMEAIGYLDGEDAAALVGSARRAAAEGGDAPHLGFLFNAVTPDEGMLLARAFACHSMLANIGEDVAGRRRQAEDEGHGNAARTVAAALESLGLGPEALADLNVVPVLTAHPTEVRRRALVDREAEISRLMALRRHHLPVDLDKRIRESLFREVALLWRTRLHRPEKITVRDEIRNALSIVRTSMLPALIDLYENWSDVIGEGGDVPPMLKLGSWLGGDRDGHPGVTGDTLRLALSSQARVILDVYAAEVRRLWSDLAISDVYEGASEALLTLARTSDDVSIHRADEPYRLALEVIFDRLCATSLKLTGAMVAFATTAPAASVRPYESPAVFVADLETVRESLAGHGGERLVGPRLTTLLQVARVCGFHLLAIDMRQNADVHERLIAELITRSGQDIDYLALDEDARVALLLGEMAHQRPLRSPFADYSEETMRELATLEAAAEAVTHYGADALGAYVVSKTASLSDILEPLVLLAQVGLVRGGSKPQAQVRVSPLFETIEDLDHGPAILRRWLDLPLARSMLGDKPVQEVMVGYSDSNKDGGYVASRRGVARAASALAAVCDELGVGLRIFHGRGGGPAAEAVLAQPPGTVQGRLRMTEQGEMIARRYGDQPTARRNLESLVASVLIASNDRRDAGPSAKATAAMDALAAGSFAAYRALVYETPGFTDFFWAATPISEIVQLNIGSRPASRTASRAIEDLRAIPWVFSWSQARFMLPGWFGFAGGVARAGLTIPQLTDLAGEFDVFAALLSNMELALAQSDMTIAARYAGLAHDVPNAGAIMDAIRAEHEQAVAIALAIRGGDQLLDDRPDLLESVELAAQAVDPLNFLQLELLSRRRAGDQDEQLRLAIQLTVAGVAAGLRNTG
;
A
#
# COMPACT_ATOMS: atom_id res chain seq x y z
N MET A 1 28.62 -24.47 29.85
CA MET A 1 28.88 -24.22 28.43
C MET A 1 27.66 -24.72 27.65
N ALA A 2 26.64 -23.89 27.54
CA ALA A 2 25.45 -24.19 26.73
C ALA A 2 25.80 -23.88 25.28
N ARG A 3 25.58 -24.83 24.36
CA ARG A 3 25.72 -24.63 22.93
C ARG A 3 24.75 -23.51 22.53
N PRO A 4 25.15 -22.54 21.68
CA PRO A 4 24.21 -21.62 21.12
C PRO A 4 23.14 -22.42 20.36
N LEU A 5 21.87 -22.09 20.54
CA LEU A 5 20.76 -22.59 19.77
C LEU A 5 20.96 -22.09 18.32
N SER A 6 21.87 -22.76 17.59
CA SER A 6 21.79 -22.75 16.13
C SER A 6 20.48 -23.46 15.80
N LEU A 7 19.58 -22.80 15.11
CA LEU A 7 18.41 -23.41 14.50
C LEU A 7 18.84 -24.64 13.70
N GLN A 8 18.92 -25.80 14.34
CA GLN A 8 18.99 -27.08 13.65
C GLN A 8 17.56 -27.38 13.18
N ILE A 9 17.27 -26.93 11.99
CA ILE A 9 16.01 -27.16 11.31
C ILE A 9 15.89 -28.65 11.00
N PRO A 10 14.86 -29.35 11.50
CA PRO A 10 14.63 -30.74 11.11
C PRO A 10 14.27 -30.80 9.62
N ARG A 11 14.98 -31.58 8.83
CA ARG A 11 14.76 -31.84 7.40
C ARG A 11 13.47 -32.63 7.11
N SER A 12 12.33 -32.32 7.71
CA SER A 12 11.13 -33.11 7.57
C SER A 12 9.84 -32.33 7.37
N ALA A 13 9.80 -31.44 6.38
CA ALA A 13 8.53 -31.06 5.79
C ALA A 13 8.47 -31.64 4.37
N SER A 14 8.02 -32.87 4.21
CA SER A 14 7.92 -33.61 2.94
C SER A 14 6.52 -33.55 2.32
N GLY A 15 5.87 -32.38 2.32
CA GLY A 15 4.59 -32.17 1.60
C GLY A 15 4.82 -31.97 0.09
N PRO A 16 3.81 -32.24 -0.77
CA PRO A 16 3.90 -32.04 -2.21
C PRO A 16 4.28 -30.60 -2.60
N THR A 17 3.88 -29.62 -1.79
CA THR A 17 4.10 -28.18 -2.03
C THR A 17 5.54 -27.75 -1.85
N SER A 18 6.14 -28.16 -0.75
CA SER A 18 7.57 -27.95 -0.46
C SER A 18 8.45 -28.47 -1.60
N ARG A 19 8.06 -29.59 -2.23
CA ARG A 19 8.77 -30.14 -3.39
C ARG A 19 8.73 -29.21 -4.61
N HIS A 20 7.58 -28.61 -4.92
CA HIS A 20 7.44 -27.70 -6.06
C HIS A 20 8.20 -26.37 -5.84
N VAL A 21 8.13 -25.80 -4.64
CA VAL A 21 8.90 -24.60 -4.27
C VAL A 21 10.37 -24.85 -4.49
N ARG A 22 10.92 -25.93 -3.91
CA ARG A 22 12.35 -26.27 -4.04
C ARG A 22 12.77 -26.55 -5.48
N GLN A 23 11.92 -27.19 -6.29
CA GLN A 23 12.19 -27.42 -7.71
C GLN A 23 12.25 -26.12 -8.51
N ASN A 24 11.32 -25.19 -8.25
CA ASN A 24 11.29 -23.89 -8.91
C ASN A 24 12.50 -23.04 -8.52
N VAL A 25 12.79 -22.93 -7.21
CA VAL A 25 13.93 -22.17 -6.70
C VAL A 25 15.25 -22.74 -7.26
N LYS A 26 15.41 -24.07 -7.27
CA LYS A 26 16.58 -24.72 -7.84
C LYS A 26 16.73 -24.42 -9.33
N LEU A 27 15.65 -24.46 -10.12
CA LEU A 27 15.71 -24.13 -11.55
C LEU A 27 16.18 -22.68 -11.77
N MET A 28 15.62 -21.74 -11.02
CA MET A 28 16.02 -20.32 -11.12
C MET A 28 17.48 -20.12 -10.78
N ASP A 29 17.94 -20.84 -9.80
CA ASP A 29 19.30 -20.83 -9.34
C ASP A 29 20.28 -21.42 -10.38
N ASP A 30 19.94 -22.58 -10.92
CA ASP A 30 20.73 -23.22 -11.98
C ASP A 30 20.86 -22.27 -13.21
N LEU A 31 19.78 -21.58 -13.58
CA LEU A 31 19.77 -20.60 -14.67
C LEU A 31 20.59 -19.34 -14.36
N LEU A 32 20.57 -18.87 -13.10
CA LEU A 32 21.39 -17.73 -12.69
C LEU A 32 22.90 -18.08 -12.76
N MET A 33 23.29 -19.25 -12.25
CA MET A 33 24.68 -19.69 -12.31
C MET A 33 25.16 -19.90 -13.76
N GLU A 34 24.31 -20.49 -14.63
CA GLU A 34 24.57 -20.62 -16.07
C GLU A 34 24.74 -19.23 -16.73
N ALA A 35 23.89 -18.23 -16.37
CA ALA A 35 24.00 -16.88 -16.90
C ALA A 35 25.27 -16.15 -16.43
N ILE A 36 25.70 -16.33 -15.17
CA ILE A 36 26.95 -15.77 -14.65
C ILE A 36 28.14 -16.36 -15.37
N GLY A 37 28.20 -17.69 -15.50
CA GLY A 37 29.28 -18.36 -16.21
C GLY A 37 29.38 -17.96 -17.68
N TYR A 38 28.23 -17.84 -18.36
CA TYR A 38 28.16 -17.43 -19.76
C TYR A 38 28.58 -15.97 -20.01
N LEU A 39 28.21 -15.04 -19.08
CA LEU A 39 28.38 -13.60 -19.31
C LEU A 39 29.62 -13.01 -18.67
N ASP A 40 30.05 -13.52 -17.50
CA ASP A 40 31.16 -12.96 -16.70
C ASP A 40 32.31 -13.99 -16.52
N GLY A 41 32.16 -15.22 -17.01
CA GLY A 41 33.20 -16.25 -17.05
C GLY A 41 33.14 -17.24 -15.88
N GLU A 42 33.87 -18.34 -16.03
CA GLU A 42 33.89 -19.46 -15.07
C GLU A 42 34.45 -19.06 -13.69
N ASP A 43 35.40 -18.12 -13.63
CA ASP A 43 35.99 -17.65 -12.37
C ASP A 43 34.95 -16.90 -11.52
N ALA A 44 34.13 -16.07 -12.18
CA ALA A 44 33.02 -15.38 -11.51
C ALA A 44 31.98 -16.39 -10.98
N ALA A 45 31.61 -17.39 -11.79
CA ALA A 45 30.68 -18.44 -11.35
C ALA A 45 31.30 -19.30 -10.22
N ALA A 46 32.60 -19.58 -10.25
CA ALA A 46 33.28 -20.31 -9.19
C ALA A 46 33.30 -19.56 -7.88
N LEU A 47 33.56 -18.24 -7.92
CA LEU A 47 33.52 -17.36 -6.70
C LEU A 47 32.12 -17.36 -6.08
N VAL A 48 31.08 -17.09 -6.88
CA VAL A 48 29.69 -17.08 -6.40
C VAL A 48 29.31 -18.47 -5.86
N GLY A 49 29.66 -19.55 -6.56
CA GLY A 49 29.41 -20.93 -6.16
C GLY A 49 30.10 -21.29 -4.84
N SER A 50 31.30 -20.76 -4.59
CA SER A 50 32.05 -20.97 -3.34
C SER A 50 31.36 -20.26 -2.16
N ALA A 51 31.00 -19.00 -2.37
CA ALA A 51 30.31 -18.21 -1.34
C ALA A 51 28.95 -18.84 -0.96
N ARG A 52 28.24 -19.39 -1.95
CA ARG A 52 26.96 -20.08 -1.72
C ARG A 52 27.09 -21.39 -0.97
N ARG A 53 28.08 -22.22 -1.31
CA ARG A 53 28.35 -23.46 -0.54
C ARG A 53 28.71 -23.16 0.90
N ALA A 54 29.57 -22.16 1.14
CA ALA A 54 29.93 -21.73 2.47
C ALA A 54 28.70 -21.25 3.29
N ALA A 55 27.73 -20.60 2.63
CA ALA A 55 26.48 -20.20 3.25
C ALA A 55 25.54 -21.39 3.55
N ALA A 56 25.43 -22.35 2.60
CA ALA A 56 24.53 -23.52 2.72
C ALA A 56 25.01 -24.56 3.75
N GLU A 57 26.30 -24.65 4.01
CA GLU A 57 26.89 -25.58 4.99
C GLU A 57 26.64 -25.15 6.45
N GLY A 58 25.80 -24.13 6.66
CA GLY A 58 25.50 -23.59 7.98
C GLY A 58 26.75 -22.95 8.58
N GLY A 59 27.52 -22.29 7.71
CA GLY A 59 28.84 -21.80 8.00
C GLY A 59 28.87 -21.10 9.35
N ASP A 60 29.63 -21.66 10.28
CA ASP A 60 30.04 -20.90 11.44
C ASP A 60 30.46 -19.54 10.94
N ALA A 61 29.81 -18.50 11.48
CA ALA A 61 30.06 -17.11 11.15
C ALA A 61 31.55 -16.70 10.88
N PRO A 62 32.55 -17.38 11.44
CA PRO A 62 33.96 -17.20 11.07
C PRO A 62 34.30 -17.53 9.63
N HIS A 63 33.66 -18.53 9.00
CA HIS A 63 34.04 -18.97 7.64
C HIS A 63 33.61 -17.98 6.56
N LEU A 64 32.36 -17.47 6.65
CA LEU A 64 31.84 -16.43 5.75
C LEU A 64 32.58 -15.10 5.97
N GLY A 65 32.84 -14.74 7.23
CA GLY A 65 33.66 -13.56 7.57
C GLY A 65 35.07 -13.64 6.97
N PHE A 66 35.74 -14.78 7.05
CA PHE A 66 37.06 -14.96 6.45
C PHE A 66 37.04 -14.86 4.91
N LEU A 67 36.01 -15.43 4.26
CA LEU A 67 35.83 -15.34 2.80
C LEU A 67 35.68 -13.88 2.36
N PHE A 68 34.84 -13.10 3.07
CA PHE A 68 34.52 -11.73 2.66
C PHE A 68 35.60 -10.70 3.07
N ASN A 69 36.42 -10.96 4.08
CA ASN A 69 37.54 -10.10 4.46
C ASN A 69 38.61 -9.96 3.36
N ALA A 70 38.72 -10.95 2.47
CA ALA A 70 39.69 -10.94 1.37
C ALA A 70 39.12 -10.43 0.04
N VAL A 71 37.83 -10.10 -0.02
CA VAL A 71 37.13 -9.73 -1.26
C VAL A 71 37.53 -8.31 -1.71
N THR A 72 37.91 -8.15 -2.96
CA THR A 72 38.09 -6.83 -3.58
C THR A 72 36.74 -6.12 -3.74
N PRO A 73 36.71 -4.77 -3.92
CA PRO A 73 35.46 -4.05 -4.19
C PRO A 73 34.66 -4.61 -5.39
N ASP A 74 35.33 -4.99 -6.48
CA ASP A 74 34.69 -5.57 -7.67
C ASP A 74 34.08 -6.95 -7.39
N GLU A 75 34.79 -7.81 -6.66
CA GLU A 75 34.28 -9.11 -6.22
C GLU A 75 33.11 -8.93 -5.24
N GLY A 76 33.19 -7.96 -4.33
CA GLY A 76 32.11 -7.61 -3.43
C GLY A 76 30.85 -7.16 -4.18
N MET A 77 31.00 -6.37 -5.24
CA MET A 77 29.91 -5.97 -6.12
C MET A 77 29.32 -7.15 -6.90
N LEU A 78 30.16 -8.06 -7.40
CA LEU A 78 29.72 -9.29 -8.08
C LEU A 78 28.89 -10.17 -7.13
N LEU A 79 29.37 -10.43 -5.92
CA LEU A 79 28.69 -11.24 -4.91
C LEU A 79 27.39 -10.60 -4.46
N ALA A 80 27.38 -9.30 -4.14
CA ALA A 80 26.18 -8.58 -3.75
C ALA A 80 25.08 -8.67 -4.84
N ARG A 81 25.50 -8.52 -6.13
CA ARG A 81 24.58 -8.66 -7.27
C ARG A 81 24.05 -10.08 -7.42
N ALA A 82 24.92 -11.09 -7.25
CA ALA A 82 24.54 -12.50 -7.39
C ALA A 82 23.51 -12.92 -6.32
N PHE A 83 23.74 -12.59 -5.06
CA PHE A 83 22.81 -12.89 -3.98
C PHE A 83 21.51 -12.07 -4.06
N ALA A 84 21.57 -10.81 -4.49
CA ALA A 84 20.36 -10.00 -4.72
C ALA A 84 19.50 -10.60 -5.86
N CYS A 85 20.11 -11.02 -6.99
CA CYS A 85 19.40 -11.70 -8.07
C CYS A 85 18.84 -13.05 -7.61
N HIS A 86 19.59 -13.81 -6.81
CA HIS A 86 19.13 -15.07 -6.24
C HIS A 86 17.88 -14.87 -5.35
N SER A 87 17.88 -13.87 -4.46
CA SER A 87 16.71 -13.52 -3.65
C SER A 87 15.48 -13.21 -4.50
N MET A 88 15.62 -12.39 -5.54
CA MET A 88 14.52 -12.06 -6.45
C MET A 88 13.98 -13.30 -7.18
N LEU A 89 14.85 -14.14 -7.71
CA LEU A 89 14.47 -15.34 -8.46
C LEU A 89 13.87 -16.43 -7.57
N ALA A 90 14.36 -16.60 -6.34
CA ALA A 90 13.79 -17.50 -5.36
C ALA A 90 12.35 -17.09 -5.01
N ASN A 91 12.12 -15.79 -4.81
CA ASN A 91 10.79 -15.24 -4.56
C ASN A 91 9.80 -15.55 -5.69
N ILE A 92 10.24 -15.41 -6.97
CA ILE A 92 9.38 -15.75 -8.11
C ILE A 92 9.05 -17.26 -8.11
N GLY A 93 10.05 -18.11 -7.84
CA GLY A 93 9.84 -19.56 -7.75
C GLY A 93 8.82 -19.98 -6.71
N GLU A 94 8.88 -19.34 -5.55
CA GLU A 94 7.95 -19.55 -4.44
C GLU A 94 6.54 -19.02 -4.75
N ASP A 95 6.42 -17.79 -5.29
CA ASP A 95 5.13 -17.19 -5.64
C ASP A 95 4.38 -17.98 -6.71
N VAL A 96 5.11 -18.54 -7.70
CA VAL A 96 4.51 -19.42 -8.74
C VAL A 96 4.01 -20.74 -8.14
N ALA A 97 4.78 -21.34 -7.21
CA ALA A 97 4.35 -22.57 -6.52
C ALA A 97 3.14 -22.31 -5.60
N GLY A 98 3.14 -21.19 -4.88
CA GLY A 98 2.02 -20.78 -4.02
C GLY A 98 0.72 -20.55 -4.79
N ARG A 99 0.79 -19.88 -5.96
CA ARG A 99 -0.38 -19.71 -6.85
C ARG A 99 -0.96 -21.03 -7.33
N ARG A 100 -0.10 -21.99 -7.64
CA ARG A 100 -0.52 -23.32 -8.08
C ARG A 100 -1.30 -24.06 -7.00
N ARG A 101 -0.79 -24.07 -5.75
CA ARG A 101 -1.48 -24.67 -4.61
C ARG A 101 -2.84 -24.06 -4.37
N GLN A 102 -2.91 -22.73 -4.39
CA GLN A 102 -4.16 -22.01 -4.18
C GLN A 102 -5.22 -22.33 -5.24
N ALA A 103 -4.83 -22.49 -6.50
CA ALA A 103 -5.73 -22.95 -7.56
C ALA A 103 -6.20 -24.42 -7.36
N GLU A 104 -5.36 -25.28 -6.78
CA GLU A 104 -5.72 -26.66 -6.41
C GLU A 104 -6.68 -26.68 -5.19
N ASP A 105 -6.54 -25.73 -4.25
CA ASP A 105 -7.38 -25.56 -3.05
C ASP A 105 -8.69 -24.79 -3.31
N GLU A 106 -8.88 -24.16 -4.46
CA GLU A 106 -10.13 -23.45 -4.82
C GLU A 106 -11.39 -24.34 -4.82
N GLY A 107 -11.22 -25.65 -4.80
CA GLY A 107 -12.30 -26.63 -4.56
C GLY A 107 -12.75 -26.78 -3.10
N HIS A 108 -12.06 -26.16 -2.13
CA HIS A 108 -12.37 -26.26 -0.70
C HIS A 108 -12.66 -24.85 -0.15
N GLY A 109 -13.90 -24.38 -0.39
CA GLY A 109 -14.40 -23.03 -0.16
C GLY A 109 -13.93 -22.34 1.14
N ASN A 110 -12.95 -21.43 1.02
CA ASN A 110 -12.66 -20.45 2.06
C ASN A 110 -13.46 -19.17 1.77
N ALA A 111 -14.46 -18.88 2.60
CA ALA A 111 -15.37 -17.74 2.47
C ALA A 111 -14.65 -16.38 2.29
N ALA A 112 -13.46 -16.22 2.89
CA ALA A 112 -12.69 -14.98 2.77
C ALA A 112 -11.98 -14.79 1.42
N ARG A 113 -12.10 -15.73 0.47
CA ARG A 113 -11.37 -15.66 -0.81
C ARG A 113 -12.19 -15.04 -1.93
N THR A 114 -13.51 -15.27 -1.97
CA THR A 114 -14.37 -14.71 -3.01
C THR A 114 -15.64 -14.10 -2.42
N VAL A 115 -16.19 -13.10 -3.12
CA VAL A 115 -17.44 -12.46 -2.72
C VAL A 115 -18.60 -13.46 -2.73
N ALA A 116 -18.65 -14.35 -3.73
CA ALA A 116 -19.68 -15.38 -3.82
C ALA A 116 -19.64 -16.33 -2.62
N ALA A 117 -18.46 -16.84 -2.25
CA ALA A 117 -18.30 -17.72 -1.10
C ALA A 117 -18.61 -17.01 0.23
N ALA A 118 -18.30 -15.71 0.33
CA ALA A 118 -18.64 -14.91 1.50
C ALA A 118 -20.16 -14.75 1.65
N LEU A 119 -20.87 -14.43 0.58
CA LEU A 119 -22.35 -14.35 0.57
C LEU A 119 -22.97 -15.69 0.98
N GLU A 120 -22.53 -16.79 0.38
CA GLU A 120 -22.99 -18.15 0.70
C GLU A 120 -22.78 -18.50 2.18
N SER A 121 -21.57 -18.24 2.71
CA SER A 121 -21.23 -18.55 4.10
C SER A 121 -22.05 -17.76 5.12
N LEU A 122 -22.46 -16.54 4.76
CA LEU A 122 -23.29 -15.66 5.58
C LEU A 122 -24.80 -15.85 5.37
N GLY A 123 -25.19 -16.63 4.36
CA GLY A 123 -26.61 -16.79 3.96
C GLY A 123 -27.23 -15.47 3.48
N LEU A 124 -26.45 -14.62 2.82
CA LEU A 124 -26.85 -13.28 2.33
C LEU A 124 -27.07 -13.31 0.80
N GLY A 125 -28.00 -12.48 0.33
CA GLY A 125 -28.18 -12.22 -1.09
C GLY A 125 -27.30 -11.06 -1.62
N PRO A 126 -27.32 -10.83 -2.96
CA PRO A 126 -26.53 -9.78 -3.59
C PRO A 126 -26.81 -8.36 -3.09
N GLU A 127 -27.98 -8.12 -2.50
CA GLU A 127 -28.35 -6.82 -1.90
C GLU A 127 -27.41 -6.38 -0.78
N ALA A 128 -26.71 -7.31 -0.12
CA ALA A 128 -25.71 -7.02 0.89
C ALA A 128 -24.48 -6.30 0.34
N LEU A 129 -24.28 -6.30 -0.98
CA LEU A 129 -23.18 -5.63 -1.65
C LEU A 129 -23.42 -4.13 -1.84
N ALA A 130 -24.67 -3.66 -1.72
CA ALA A 130 -25.05 -2.28 -2.07
C ALA A 130 -24.38 -1.21 -1.21
N ASP A 131 -24.10 -1.50 0.05
CA ASP A 131 -23.48 -0.58 1.01
C ASP A 131 -21.96 -0.72 1.12
N LEU A 132 -21.35 -1.65 0.36
CA LEU A 132 -19.91 -1.85 0.41
C LEU A 132 -19.15 -0.69 -0.26
N ASN A 133 -18.09 -0.24 0.38
CA ASN A 133 -17.18 0.77 -0.15
C ASN A 133 -15.74 0.45 0.29
N VAL A 134 -15.01 -0.23 -0.57
CA VAL A 134 -13.65 -0.73 -0.32
C VAL A 134 -12.66 0.02 -1.21
N VAL A 135 -11.66 0.66 -0.61
CA VAL A 135 -10.70 1.49 -1.33
C VAL A 135 -9.26 1.16 -0.90
N PRO A 136 -8.56 0.29 -1.63
CA PRO A 136 -7.11 0.18 -1.51
C PRO A 136 -6.45 1.44 -2.08
N VAL A 137 -5.54 2.05 -1.31
CA VAL A 137 -4.93 3.35 -1.61
C VAL A 137 -3.43 3.18 -1.82
N LEU A 138 -2.96 3.44 -3.04
CA LEU A 138 -1.55 3.32 -3.39
C LEU A 138 -0.74 4.47 -2.79
N THR A 139 0.36 4.15 -2.11
CA THR A 139 1.27 5.15 -1.55
C THR A 139 2.63 5.14 -2.24
N ALA A 140 3.40 6.22 -2.08
CA ALA A 140 4.78 6.29 -2.53
C ALA A 140 5.63 5.20 -1.85
N HIS A 141 6.64 4.75 -2.56
CA HIS A 141 7.49 3.65 -2.14
C HIS A 141 8.87 4.13 -1.70
N PRO A 142 9.07 4.47 -0.43
CA PRO A 142 10.37 4.94 0.03
C PRO A 142 11.43 3.82 0.17
N THR A 143 11.07 2.54 -0.05
CA THR A 143 11.98 1.40 0.08
C THR A 143 12.04 0.50 -1.16
N GLU A 144 11.27 0.80 -2.24
CA GLU A 144 11.37 0.08 -3.51
C GLU A 144 12.64 0.47 -4.26
N VAL A 145 13.65 -0.32 -4.09
CA VAL A 145 14.96 -0.12 -4.75
C VAL A 145 14.93 -0.51 -6.21
N ARG A 146 13.99 -1.42 -6.61
CA ARG A 146 13.94 -2.01 -7.95
C ARG A 146 13.56 -0.99 -9.02
N ARG A 147 14.24 -1.07 -10.15
CA ARG A 147 13.89 -0.30 -11.34
C ARG A 147 12.74 -0.98 -12.07
N ARG A 148 11.95 -0.21 -12.82
CA ARG A 148 10.86 -0.75 -13.63
C ARG A 148 11.32 -1.91 -14.53
N ALA A 149 12.48 -1.75 -15.17
CA ALA A 149 13.04 -2.82 -16.02
C ALA A 149 13.26 -4.14 -15.29
N LEU A 150 13.50 -4.13 -13.97
CA LEU A 150 13.57 -5.33 -13.15
C LEU A 150 12.18 -5.93 -12.91
N VAL A 151 11.21 -5.10 -12.55
CA VAL A 151 9.82 -5.53 -12.34
C VAL A 151 9.24 -6.17 -13.62
N ASP A 152 9.50 -5.56 -14.79
CA ASP A 152 9.09 -6.11 -16.09
C ASP A 152 9.74 -7.49 -16.37
N ARG A 153 11.02 -7.67 -15.99
CA ARG A 153 11.72 -8.98 -16.12
C ARG A 153 11.17 -10.01 -15.15
N GLU A 154 10.97 -9.63 -13.89
CA GLU A 154 10.36 -10.50 -12.87
C GLU A 154 8.97 -10.98 -13.31
N ALA A 155 8.14 -10.10 -13.84
CA ALA A 155 6.81 -10.45 -14.34
C ALA A 155 6.88 -11.44 -15.52
N GLU A 156 7.82 -11.25 -16.48
CA GLU A 156 7.98 -12.15 -17.61
C GLU A 156 8.55 -13.52 -17.18
N ILE A 157 9.53 -13.56 -16.25
CA ILE A 157 10.03 -14.80 -15.65
C ILE A 157 8.88 -15.54 -14.95
N SER A 158 8.07 -14.83 -14.15
CA SER A 158 6.92 -15.39 -13.44
C SER A 158 5.90 -15.99 -14.43
N ARG A 159 5.61 -15.28 -15.52
CA ARG A 159 4.71 -15.75 -16.59
C ARG A 159 5.24 -17.02 -17.28
N LEU A 160 6.51 -17.04 -17.62
CA LEU A 160 7.15 -18.21 -18.25
C LEU A 160 7.17 -19.41 -17.31
N MET A 161 7.44 -19.19 -16.01
CA MET A 161 7.38 -20.23 -14.98
C MET A 161 5.98 -20.80 -14.84
N ALA A 162 4.93 -19.95 -14.86
CA ALA A 162 3.54 -20.39 -14.78
C ALA A 162 3.10 -21.23 -16.00
N LEU A 163 3.68 -21.00 -17.17
CA LEU A 163 3.44 -21.82 -18.36
C LEU A 163 4.07 -23.23 -18.26
N ARG A 164 5.09 -23.40 -17.41
CA ARG A 164 5.80 -24.64 -17.22
C ARG A 164 4.98 -25.61 -16.35
N ARG A 165 4.03 -26.31 -16.97
CA ARG A 165 3.18 -27.34 -16.31
C ARG A 165 3.86 -28.71 -16.36
N HIS A 166 3.47 -29.61 -15.43
CA HIS A 166 3.84 -31.03 -15.54
C HIS A 166 3.29 -31.62 -16.84
N HIS A 167 4.11 -32.41 -17.51
CA HIS A 167 3.80 -33.10 -18.78
C HIS A 167 3.70 -32.20 -20.03
N LEU A 168 4.53 -31.13 -20.09
CA LEU A 168 4.72 -30.43 -21.35
C LEU A 168 5.43 -31.33 -22.38
N PRO A 169 5.16 -31.17 -23.69
CA PRO A 169 6.00 -31.73 -24.73
C PRO A 169 7.46 -31.26 -24.55
N VAL A 170 8.43 -32.18 -24.75
CA VAL A 170 9.86 -31.92 -24.53
C VAL A 170 10.34 -30.67 -25.25
N ASP A 171 9.94 -30.48 -26.51
CA ASP A 171 10.34 -29.32 -27.32
C ASP A 171 9.77 -27.98 -26.73
N LEU A 172 8.57 -28.00 -26.14
CA LEU A 172 7.97 -26.83 -25.54
C LEU A 172 8.67 -26.49 -24.20
N ASP A 173 8.95 -27.49 -23.36
CA ASP A 173 9.70 -27.30 -22.10
C ASP A 173 11.09 -26.73 -22.38
N LYS A 174 11.78 -27.25 -23.42
CA LYS A 174 13.08 -26.73 -23.86
C LYS A 174 13.00 -25.27 -24.31
N ARG A 175 11.99 -24.90 -25.10
CA ARG A 175 11.77 -23.48 -25.51
C ARG A 175 11.49 -22.55 -24.33
N ILE A 176 10.68 -23.00 -23.39
CA ILE A 176 10.38 -22.22 -22.18
C ILE A 176 11.66 -22.06 -21.34
N ARG A 177 12.44 -23.12 -21.16
CA ARG A 177 13.73 -23.06 -20.44
C ARG A 177 14.70 -22.07 -21.08
N GLU A 178 14.82 -22.08 -22.40
CA GLU A 178 15.68 -21.16 -23.17
C GLU A 178 15.19 -19.70 -23.00
N SER A 179 13.86 -19.46 -23.02
CA SER A 179 13.29 -18.15 -22.78
C SER A 179 13.54 -17.69 -21.34
N LEU A 180 13.42 -18.58 -20.36
CA LEU A 180 13.77 -18.31 -18.96
C LEU A 180 15.24 -17.95 -18.81
N PHE A 181 16.16 -18.71 -19.40
CA PHE A 181 17.60 -18.39 -19.40
C PHE A 181 17.84 -16.98 -19.94
N ARG A 182 17.25 -16.66 -21.09
CA ARG A 182 17.36 -15.31 -21.69
C ARG A 182 16.89 -14.22 -20.75
N GLU A 183 15.74 -14.38 -20.09
CA GLU A 183 15.21 -13.37 -19.16
C GLU A 183 16.07 -13.26 -17.88
N VAL A 184 16.59 -14.37 -17.36
CA VAL A 184 17.53 -14.37 -16.23
C VAL A 184 18.86 -13.70 -16.61
N ALA A 185 19.39 -13.96 -17.80
CA ALA A 185 20.59 -13.31 -18.31
C ALA A 185 20.40 -11.80 -18.52
N LEU A 186 19.22 -11.37 -18.99
CA LEU A 186 18.84 -9.95 -19.09
C LEU A 186 18.69 -9.33 -17.71
N LEU A 187 18.07 -10.02 -16.74
CA LEU A 187 17.99 -9.59 -15.36
C LEU A 187 19.40 -9.38 -14.79
N TRP A 188 20.30 -10.35 -14.98
CA TRP A 188 21.70 -10.27 -14.55
C TRP A 188 22.43 -9.05 -15.13
N ARG A 189 22.21 -8.69 -16.39
CA ARG A 189 22.80 -7.50 -17.04
C ARG A 189 22.05 -6.20 -16.74
N THR A 190 20.91 -6.26 -16.09
CA THR A 190 20.16 -5.06 -15.72
C THR A 190 20.74 -4.44 -14.45
N ARG A 191 20.97 -3.12 -14.46
CA ARG A 191 21.45 -2.40 -13.28
C ARG A 191 20.40 -2.46 -12.16
N LEU A 192 20.77 -3.00 -11.00
CA LEU A 192 19.89 -3.16 -9.84
C LEU A 192 19.65 -1.83 -9.11
N HIS A 193 20.67 -0.99 -8.94
CA HIS A 193 20.58 0.29 -8.25
C HIS A 193 20.19 1.43 -9.19
N ARG A 194 19.67 2.52 -8.60
CA ARG A 194 19.33 3.76 -9.32
C ARG A 194 20.50 4.74 -9.23
N PRO A 195 20.97 5.30 -10.37
CA PRO A 195 22.08 6.27 -10.36
C PRO A 195 21.65 7.63 -9.79
N GLU A 196 20.37 7.99 -9.93
CA GLU A 196 19.81 9.28 -9.54
C GLU A 196 18.60 9.08 -8.61
N LYS A 197 18.35 10.09 -7.77
CA LYS A 197 17.17 10.13 -6.91
C LYS A 197 15.90 10.19 -7.76
N ILE A 198 14.92 9.37 -7.43
CA ILE A 198 13.63 9.42 -8.12
C ILE A 198 12.86 10.68 -7.74
N THR A 199 12.11 11.17 -8.73
CA THR A 199 11.21 12.30 -8.57
C THR A 199 9.78 11.81 -8.30
N VAL A 200 8.91 12.69 -7.79
CA VAL A 200 7.46 12.41 -7.66
C VAL A 200 6.85 12.00 -9.01
N ARG A 201 7.32 12.60 -10.11
CA ARG A 201 6.92 12.23 -11.47
C ARG A 201 7.24 10.76 -11.80
N ASP A 202 8.40 10.27 -11.38
CA ASP A 202 8.80 8.88 -11.62
C ASP A 202 7.98 7.91 -10.77
N GLU A 203 7.65 8.28 -9.52
CA GLU A 203 6.76 7.50 -8.66
C GLU A 203 5.36 7.37 -9.27
N ILE A 204 4.78 8.48 -9.75
CA ILE A 204 3.49 8.49 -10.45
C ILE A 204 3.54 7.54 -11.66
N ARG A 205 4.57 7.63 -12.50
CA ARG A 205 4.72 6.76 -13.70
C ARG A 205 4.85 5.28 -13.34
N ASN A 206 5.62 4.96 -12.29
CA ASN A 206 5.83 3.59 -11.85
C ASN A 206 4.53 2.97 -11.34
N ALA A 207 3.79 3.67 -10.47
CA ALA A 207 2.51 3.19 -9.97
C ALA A 207 1.48 3.02 -11.09
N LEU A 208 1.35 4.02 -11.99
CA LEU A 208 0.44 3.93 -13.13
C LEU A 208 0.78 2.79 -14.09
N SER A 209 2.05 2.39 -14.17
CA SER A 209 2.41 1.19 -14.93
C SER A 209 1.76 -0.06 -14.36
N ILE A 210 1.85 -0.28 -13.04
CA ILE A 210 1.24 -1.43 -12.35
C ILE A 210 -0.28 -1.35 -12.45
N VAL A 211 -0.85 -0.17 -12.24
CA VAL A 211 -2.30 0.02 -12.40
C VAL A 211 -2.75 -0.39 -13.80
N ARG A 212 -2.08 0.10 -14.84
CA ARG A 212 -2.44 -0.17 -16.24
C ARG A 212 -2.28 -1.64 -16.64
N THR A 213 -1.20 -2.30 -16.20
CA THR A 213 -0.87 -3.66 -16.65
C THR A 213 -1.46 -4.76 -15.79
N SER A 214 -1.90 -4.45 -14.58
CA SER A 214 -2.34 -5.46 -13.61
C SER A 214 -3.64 -5.08 -12.90
N MET A 215 -3.68 -3.96 -12.13
CA MET A 215 -4.82 -3.67 -11.27
C MET A 215 -6.10 -3.31 -12.05
N LEU A 216 -6.01 -2.50 -13.10
CA LEU A 216 -7.16 -2.13 -13.91
C LEU A 216 -7.73 -3.33 -14.69
N PRO A 217 -6.92 -4.17 -15.36
CA PRO A 217 -7.41 -5.43 -15.91
C PRO A 217 -8.06 -6.34 -14.85
N ALA A 218 -7.46 -6.45 -13.66
CA ALA A 218 -8.04 -7.22 -12.57
C ALA A 218 -9.38 -6.66 -12.09
N LEU A 219 -9.50 -5.35 -11.99
CA LEU A 219 -10.75 -4.66 -11.64
C LEU A 219 -11.86 -4.94 -12.68
N ILE A 220 -11.52 -4.87 -13.96
CA ILE A 220 -12.43 -5.20 -15.06
C ILE A 220 -12.93 -6.63 -14.95
N ASP A 221 -12.03 -7.60 -14.79
CA ASP A 221 -12.37 -9.02 -14.62
C ASP A 221 -13.26 -9.26 -13.37
N LEU A 222 -13.01 -8.54 -12.28
CA LEU A 222 -13.81 -8.67 -11.06
C LEU A 222 -15.24 -8.19 -11.28
N TYR A 223 -15.43 -7.02 -11.90
CA TYR A 223 -16.77 -6.50 -12.17
C TYR A 223 -17.54 -7.38 -13.16
N GLU A 224 -16.87 -7.98 -14.14
CA GLU A 224 -17.46 -8.97 -15.04
C GLU A 224 -17.94 -10.21 -14.28
N ASN A 225 -17.07 -10.80 -13.42
CA ASN A 225 -17.43 -11.98 -12.62
C ASN A 225 -18.54 -11.68 -11.57
N TRP A 226 -18.53 -10.51 -10.95
CA TRP A 226 -19.57 -10.13 -9.98
C TRP A 226 -20.92 -9.87 -10.64
N SER A 227 -20.97 -9.52 -11.91
CA SER A 227 -22.23 -9.47 -12.66
C SER A 227 -22.90 -10.85 -12.72
N ASP A 228 -22.12 -11.93 -12.84
CA ASP A 228 -22.64 -13.30 -12.81
C ASP A 228 -23.19 -13.67 -11.43
N VAL A 229 -22.58 -13.19 -10.35
CA VAL A 229 -23.03 -13.42 -8.96
C VAL A 229 -24.37 -12.73 -8.67
N ILE A 230 -24.56 -11.52 -9.22
CA ILE A 230 -25.78 -10.73 -9.01
C ILE A 230 -26.93 -11.25 -9.87
N GLY A 231 -26.62 -11.87 -11.01
CA GLY A 231 -27.59 -12.45 -11.94
C GLY A 231 -28.02 -11.51 -13.06
N GLU A 232 -28.77 -12.05 -14.01
CA GLU A 232 -29.17 -11.35 -15.24
C GLU A 232 -29.93 -10.04 -14.94
N GLY A 233 -29.43 -8.94 -15.50
CA GLY A 233 -30.04 -7.60 -15.43
C GLY A 233 -29.70 -6.78 -14.18
N GLY A 234 -28.91 -7.32 -13.22
CA GLY A 234 -28.48 -6.59 -12.03
C GLY A 234 -27.20 -5.78 -12.27
N ASP A 235 -27.22 -4.49 -11.93
CA ASP A 235 -26.03 -3.66 -11.93
C ASP A 235 -25.17 -3.94 -10.67
N VAL A 236 -23.88 -4.23 -10.83
CA VAL A 236 -22.95 -4.38 -9.72
C VAL A 236 -22.75 -3.02 -9.03
N PRO A 237 -22.96 -2.90 -7.70
CA PRO A 237 -22.66 -1.66 -7.00
C PRO A 237 -21.19 -1.26 -7.13
N PRO A 238 -20.83 0.04 -7.09
CA PRO A 238 -19.44 0.49 -7.18
C PRO A 238 -18.70 0.26 -5.85
N MET A 239 -18.65 -1.00 -5.41
CA MET A 239 -18.17 -1.42 -4.10
C MET A 239 -16.66 -1.40 -3.95
N LEU A 240 -15.91 -1.50 -5.05
CA LEU A 240 -14.45 -1.44 -5.07
C LEU A 240 -13.99 -0.27 -5.93
N LYS A 241 -13.28 0.68 -5.32
CA LYS A 241 -12.64 1.82 -5.99
C LYS A 241 -11.15 1.81 -5.70
N LEU A 242 -10.34 2.46 -6.52
CA LEU A 242 -8.90 2.60 -6.29
C LEU A 242 -8.57 4.01 -5.84
N GLY A 243 -7.64 4.15 -4.90
CA GLY A 243 -7.14 5.42 -4.42
C GLY A 243 -5.62 5.56 -4.56
N SER A 244 -5.10 6.76 -4.42
CA SER A 244 -3.66 7.05 -4.47
C SER A 244 -3.28 8.27 -3.65
N TRP A 245 -2.08 8.25 -3.05
CA TRP A 245 -1.44 9.41 -2.42
C TRP A 245 -0.43 10.11 -3.33
N LEU A 246 -0.11 9.47 -4.47
CA LEU A 246 0.93 9.95 -5.38
C LEU A 246 0.52 11.27 -6.03
N GLY A 247 1.26 12.32 -5.72
CA GLY A 247 0.98 13.69 -6.17
C GLY A 247 0.10 14.52 -5.23
N GLY A 248 -0.45 13.92 -4.14
CA GLY A 248 -1.30 14.60 -3.16
C GLY A 248 -0.73 14.67 -1.73
N ASP A 249 0.23 13.81 -1.38
CA ASP A 249 0.83 13.74 -0.05
C ASP A 249 1.98 14.75 0.11
N ARG A 250 1.71 15.86 0.80
CA ARG A 250 2.65 16.97 1.03
C ARG A 250 3.38 16.90 2.36
N ASP A 251 2.93 16.06 3.30
CA ASP A 251 3.48 16.01 4.66
C ASP A 251 5.00 15.76 4.63
N GLY A 252 5.78 16.81 4.93
CA GLY A 252 7.23 16.82 4.89
C GLY A 252 7.83 16.46 3.51
N HIS A 253 7.11 16.75 2.41
CA HIS A 253 7.55 16.47 1.06
C HIS A 253 7.50 17.71 0.14
N PRO A 254 8.58 18.54 0.10
CA PRO A 254 8.58 19.79 -0.65
C PRO A 254 8.44 19.63 -2.18
N GLY A 255 8.67 18.41 -2.70
CA GLY A 255 8.52 18.09 -4.13
C GLY A 255 7.08 17.82 -4.57
N VAL A 256 6.11 17.73 -3.65
CA VAL A 256 4.69 17.60 -3.97
C VAL A 256 4.06 19.00 -3.98
N THR A 257 3.53 19.38 -5.14
CA THR A 257 3.00 20.71 -5.43
C THR A 257 1.71 20.61 -6.25
N GLY A 258 1.04 21.73 -6.51
CA GLY A 258 -0.12 21.78 -7.41
C GLY A 258 0.18 21.20 -8.81
N ASP A 259 1.40 21.40 -9.33
CA ASP A 259 1.80 20.84 -10.63
C ASP A 259 1.94 19.32 -10.61
N THR A 260 2.40 18.74 -9.50
CA THR A 260 2.44 17.27 -9.38
C THR A 260 1.05 16.68 -9.25
N LEU A 261 0.11 17.35 -8.61
CA LEU A 261 -1.31 16.95 -8.56
C LEU A 261 -1.95 16.98 -9.96
N ARG A 262 -1.76 18.07 -10.71
CA ARG A 262 -2.21 18.16 -12.10
C ARG A 262 -1.61 17.06 -12.98
N LEU A 263 -0.31 16.81 -12.83
CA LEU A 263 0.39 15.74 -13.56
C LEU A 263 -0.16 14.35 -13.25
N ALA A 264 -0.42 14.06 -11.97
CA ALA A 264 -0.97 12.77 -11.55
C ALA A 264 -2.35 12.55 -12.18
N LEU A 265 -3.26 13.50 -12.04
CA LEU A 265 -4.61 13.42 -12.59
C LEU A 265 -4.64 13.33 -14.13
N SER A 266 -3.86 14.17 -14.84
CA SER A 266 -3.79 14.11 -16.30
C SER A 266 -3.20 12.78 -16.80
N SER A 267 -2.19 12.23 -16.08
CA SER A 267 -1.60 10.93 -16.43
C SER A 267 -2.57 9.77 -16.19
N GLN A 268 -3.35 9.81 -15.11
CA GLN A 268 -4.39 8.85 -14.79
C GLN A 268 -5.54 8.90 -15.81
N ALA A 269 -6.01 10.11 -16.13
CA ALA A 269 -7.07 10.33 -17.11
C ALA A 269 -6.68 9.76 -18.48
N ARG A 270 -5.43 9.93 -18.89
CA ARG A 270 -4.94 9.35 -20.14
C ARG A 270 -5.08 7.83 -20.16
N VAL A 271 -4.71 7.16 -19.07
CA VAL A 271 -4.81 5.69 -18.99
C VAL A 271 -6.25 5.22 -19.13
N ILE A 272 -7.18 5.83 -18.40
CA ILE A 272 -8.57 5.35 -18.41
C ILE A 272 -9.33 5.73 -19.70
N LEU A 273 -9.06 6.91 -20.25
CA LEU A 273 -9.67 7.34 -21.51
C LEU A 273 -9.17 6.50 -22.71
N ASP A 274 -7.90 6.07 -22.69
CA ASP A 274 -7.40 5.10 -23.68
C ASP A 274 -8.15 3.76 -23.60
N VAL A 275 -8.47 3.29 -22.40
CA VAL A 275 -9.24 2.04 -22.20
C VAL A 275 -10.68 2.23 -22.70
N TYR A 276 -11.35 3.32 -22.31
CA TYR A 276 -12.72 3.59 -22.77
C TYR A 276 -12.82 3.67 -24.28
N ALA A 277 -11.92 4.42 -24.91
CA ALA A 277 -11.88 4.56 -26.36
C ALA A 277 -11.64 3.22 -27.06
N ALA A 278 -10.75 2.37 -26.52
CA ALA A 278 -10.52 1.04 -27.06
C ALA A 278 -11.77 0.15 -26.97
N GLU A 279 -12.48 0.15 -25.83
CA GLU A 279 -13.70 -0.65 -25.68
C GLU A 279 -14.86 -0.12 -26.53
N VAL A 280 -15.02 1.20 -26.65
CA VAL A 280 -16.02 1.81 -27.56
C VAL A 280 -15.73 1.42 -29.01
N ARG A 281 -14.46 1.38 -29.44
CA ARG A 281 -14.09 0.91 -30.80
C ARG A 281 -14.39 -0.58 -31.01
N ARG A 282 -14.25 -1.40 -29.99
CA ARG A 282 -14.62 -2.82 -30.04
C ARG A 282 -16.15 -2.96 -30.15
N LEU A 283 -16.91 -2.23 -29.32
CA LEU A 283 -18.38 -2.20 -29.41
C LEU A 283 -18.85 -1.69 -30.76
N TRP A 284 -18.19 -0.68 -31.31
CA TRP A 284 -18.46 -0.19 -32.68
C TRP A 284 -18.28 -1.28 -33.75
N SER A 285 -17.30 -2.18 -33.55
CA SER A 285 -17.11 -3.33 -34.45
C SER A 285 -18.16 -4.42 -34.24
N ASP A 286 -18.55 -4.64 -32.98
CA ASP A 286 -19.48 -5.73 -32.61
C ASP A 286 -20.93 -5.38 -32.97
N LEU A 287 -21.35 -4.10 -32.84
CA LEU A 287 -22.73 -3.64 -33.01
C LEU A 287 -23.03 -3.07 -34.40
N ALA A 288 -22.62 -3.77 -35.45
CA ALA A 288 -22.99 -3.44 -36.84
C ALA A 288 -24.44 -3.88 -37.14
N ILE A 289 -25.40 -3.31 -36.40
CA ILE A 289 -26.82 -3.66 -36.48
C ILE A 289 -27.51 -2.64 -37.38
N SER A 290 -28.19 -3.14 -38.44
CA SER A 290 -28.98 -2.34 -39.34
C SER A 290 -30.39 -2.14 -38.80
N ASP A 291 -30.91 -0.90 -38.87
CA ASP A 291 -32.28 -0.55 -38.49
C ASP A 291 -33.34 -1.05 -39.49
N VAL A 292 -32.90 -1.56 -40.64
CA VAL A 292 -33.76 -2.25 -41.61
C VAL A 292 -34.32 -3.56 -41.05
N TYR A 293 -33.59 -4.24 -40.18
CA TYR A 293 -33.98 -5.52 -39.59
C TYR A 293 -34.59 -5.40 -38.19
N GLU A 294 -34.09 -4.48 -37.41
CA GLU A 294 -34.55 -4.21 -36.06
C GLU A 294 -34.46 -2.74 -35.73
N GLY A 295 -35.50 -2.18 -35.15
CA GLY A 295 -35.54 -0.76 -34.80
C GLY A 295 -34.52 -0.37 -33.73
N ALA A 296 -34.39 0.93 -33.53
CA ALA A 296 -33.60 1.51 -32.45
C ALA A 296 -34.43 2.56 -31.70
N SER A 297 -34.08 2.81 -30.42
CA SER A 297 -34.79 3.81 -29.62
C SER A 297 -34.59 5.21 -30.19
N GLU A 298 -35.60 6.11 -30.05
CA GLU A 298 -35.47 7.50 -30.50
C GLU A 298 -34.31 8.24 -29.82
N ALA A 299 -33.99 7.86 -28.60
CA ALA A 299 -32.82 8.40 -27.89
C ALA A 299 -31.50 8.03 -28.60
N LEU A 300 -31.34 6.76 -29.01
CA LEU A 300 -30.18 6.30 -29.76
C LEU A 300 -30.12 6.97 -31.13
N LEU A 301 -31.24 7.04 -31.84
CA LEU A 301 -31.33 7.72 -33.15
C LEU A 301 -30.97 9.21 -33.04
N THR A 302 -31.36 9.87 -31.95
CA THR A 302 -31.01 11.27 -31.71
C THR A 302 -29.49 11.42 -31.50
N LEU A 303 -28.84 10.52 -30.73
CA LEU A 303 -27.39 10.50 -30.57
C LEU A 303 -26.70 10.23 -31.92
N ALA A 304 -27.13 9.22 -32.67
CA ALA A 304 -26.57 8.83 -33.96
C ALA A 304 -26.63 9.97 -35.01
N ARG A 305 -27.71 10.77 -35.05
CA ARG A 305 -27.87 11.92 -35.95
C ARG A 305 -26.82 13.02 -35.73
N THR A 306 -26.11 13.02 -34.60
CA THR A 306 -25.00 13.96 -34.33
C THR A 306 -23.66 13.49 -34.88
N SER A 307 -23.60 12.31 -35.52
CA SER A 307 -22.38 11.78 -36.14
C SER A 307 -22.02 12.56 -37.40
N ASP A 308 -20.72 12.85 -37.57
CA ASP A 308 -20.13 13.41 -38.78
C ASP A 308 -19.83 12.34 -39.85
N ASP A 309 -20.17 11.05 -39.58
CA ASP A 309 -19.95 9.95 -40.52
C ASP A 309 -20.99 9.99 -41.65
N VAL A 310 -20.53 10.33 -42.86
CA VAL A 310 -21.36 10.43 -44.08
C VAL A 310 -21.31 9.16 -44.93
N SER A 311 -20.79 8.05 -44.43
CA SER A 311 -20.68 6.81 -45.19
C SER A 311 -22.07 6.21 -45.50
N ILE A 312 -22.38 6.06 -46.77
CA ILE A 312 -23.61 5.40 -47.24
C ILE A 312 -23.73 3.94 -46.78
N HIS A 313 -22.61 3.30 -46.47
CA HIS A 313 -22.56 1.92 -46.00
C HIS A 313 -22.90 1.76 -44.53
N ARG A 314 -23.01 2.85 -43.78
CA ARG A 314 -23.38 2.88 -42.38
C ARG A 314 -24.61 3.73 -42.07
N ALA A 315 -25.26 4.23 -43.10
CA ALA A 315 -26.44 5.09 -42.98
C ALA A 315 -27.60 4.41 -42.21
N ASP A 316 -27.67 3.09 -42.25
CA ASP A 316 -28.66 2.23 -41.59
C ASP A 316 -28.13 1.51 -40.36
N GLU A 317 -26.96 1.92 -39.82
CA GLU A 317 -26.32 1.33 -38.65
C GLU A 317 -26.29 2.31 -37.44
N PRO A 318 -27.43 2.62 -36.81
CA PRO A 318 -27.53 3.68 -35.80
C PRO A 318 -26.66 3.45 -34.58
N TYR A 319 -26.44 2.20 -34.17
CA TYR A 319 -25.55 1.86 -33.03
C TYR A 319 -24.08 2.25 -33.32
N ARG A 320 -23.60 1.98 -34.54
CA ARG A 320 -22.24 2.39 -34.95
C ARG A 320 -22.09 3.89 -35.04
N LEU A 321 -23.09 4.58 -35.58
CA LEU A 321 -23.09 6.05 -35.67
C LEU A 321 -23.08 6.67 -34.27
N ALA A 322 -23.87 6.16 -33.33
CA ALA A 322 -23.85 6.62 -31.92
C ALA A 322 -22.51 6.35 -31.23
N LEU A 323 -21.93 5.16 -31.43
CA LEU A 323 -20.62 4.81 -30.86
C LEU A 323 -19.47 5.64 -31.47
N GLU A 324 -19.58 6.06 -32.75
CA GLU A 324 -18.64 7.02 -33.34
C GLU A 324 -18.68 8.38 -32.63
N VAL A 325 -19.90 8.90 -32.37
CA VAL A 325 -20.08 10.14 -31.59
C VAL A 325 -19.47 10.01 -30.21
N ILE A 326 -19.71 8.88 -29.51
CA ILE A 326 -19.14 8.62 -28.18
C ILE A 326 -17.62 8.62 -28.26
N PHE A 327 -17.02 7.95 -29.26
CA PHE A 327 -15.57 7.91 -29.45
C PHE A 327 -14.98 9.31 -29.70
N ASP A 328 -15.57 10.10 -30.57
CA ASP A 328 -15.11 11.46 -30.90
C ASP A 328 -15.17 12.37 -29.66
N ARG A 329 -16.25 12.27 -28.86
CA ARG A 329 -16.38 12.98 -27.61
C ARG A 329 -15.31 12.56 -26.59
N LEU A 330 -14.95 11.26 -26.53
CA LEU A 330 -13.84 10.77 -25.70
C LEU A 330 -12.49 11.34 -26.18
N CYS A 331 -12.26 11.43 -27.50
CA CYS A 331 -11.07 12.06 -28.07
C CYS A 331 -10.96 13.54 -27.68
N ALA A 332 -12.07 14.28 -27.79
CA ALA A 332 -12.13 15.68 -27.39
C ALA A 332 -11.92 15.86 -25.87
N THR A 333 -12.47 14.95 -25.05
CA THR A 333 -12.29 14.92 -23.60
C THR A 333 -10.83 14.65 -23.23
N SER A 334 -10.19 13.66 -23.88
CA SER A 334 -8.77 13.36 -23.67
C SER A 334 -7.89 14.58 -24.01
N LEU A 335 -8.14 15.23 -25.14
CA LEU A 335 -7.39 16.41 -25.54
C LEU A 335 -7.56 17.56 -24.52
N LYS A 336 -8.79 17.78 -24.01
CA LYS A 336 -9.08 18.80 -22.99
C LYS A 336 -8.36 18.51 -21.67
N LEU A 337 -8.42 17.25 -21.17
CA LEU A 337 -7.94 16.89 -19.82
C LEU A 337 -6.44 16.58 -19.78
N THR A 338 -5.87 16.09 -20.88
CA THR A 338 -4.48 15.58 -20.91
C THR A 338 -3.57 16.28 -21.90
N GLY A 339 -4.12 17.13 -22.78
CA GLY A 339 -3.39 17.75 -23.88
C GLY A 339 -3.02 16.77 -25.01
N ALA A 340 -3.51 15.51 -24.96
CA ALA A 340 -3.20 14.47 -25.94
C ALA A 340 -4.46 13.73 -26.37
N MET A 341 -4.47 13.23 -27.58
CA MET A 341 -5.53 12.34 -28.09
C MET A 341 -5.37 10.95 -27.48
N VAL A 342 -6.45 10.17 -27.50
CA VAL A 342 -6.40 8.74 -27.15
C VAL A 342 -5.49 7.97 -28.11
N ALA A 343 -4.90 6.87 -27.66
CA ALA A 343 -3.83 6.16 -28.38
C ALA A 343 -4.24 5.65 -29.79
N PHE A 344 -5.52 5.41 -30.03
CA PHE A 344 -6.04 4.86 -31.30
C PHE A 344 -6.63 5.93 -32.25
N ALA A 345 -6.68 7.20 -31.85
CA ALA A 345 -7.16 8.26 -32.72
C ALA A 345 -6.08 8.61 -33.76
N THR A 346 -6.46 8.54 -35.02
CA THR A 346 -5.59 8.89 -36.15
C THR A 346 -5.71 10.38 -36.55
N THR A 347 -6.83 11.01 -36.23
CA THR A 347 -7.14 12.42 -36.53
C THR A 347 -7.72 13.09 -35.31
N ALA A 348 -7.49 14.39 -35.19
CA ALA A 348 -8.15 15.17 -34.14
C ALA A 348 -9.66 15.25 -34.40
N PRO A 349 -10.49 15.23 -33.33
CA PRO A 349 -11.92 15.41 -33.49
C PRO A 349 -12.22 16.76 -34.13
N ALA A 350 -13.33 16.85 -34.89
CA ALA A 350 -13.77 18.12 -35.47
C ALA A 350 -14.00 19.18 -34.38
N ALA A 351 -13.78 20.44 -34.69
CA ALA A 351 -13.97 21.55 -33.75
C ALA A 351 -15.42 21.68 -33.22
N SER A 352 -16.38 21.10 -33.93
CA SER A 352 -17.80 20.99 -33.52
C SER A 352 -18.04 19.98 -32.39
N VAL A 353 -17.14 18.99 -32.22
CA VAL A 353 -17.28 17.94 -31.21
C VAL A 353 -16.97 18.48 -29.81
N ARG A 354 -17.97 18.43 -28.95
CA ARG A 354 -17.85 18.89 -27.57
C ARG A 354 -17.34 17.76 -26.67
N PRO A 355 -16.30 18.02 -25.82
CA PRO A 355 -15.85 17.07 -24.83
C PRO A 355 -16.97 16.78 -23.83
N TYR A 356 -16.93 15.64 -23.19
CA TYR A 356 -17.82 15.33 -22.07
C TYR A 356 -17.63 16.34 -20.92
N GLU A 357 -18.75 16.83 -20.40
CA GLU A 357 -18.77 17.75 -19.25
C GLU A 357 -18.45 17.00 -17.94
N SER A 358 -18.89 15.76 -17.85
CA SER A 358 -18.66 14.88 -16.69
C SER A 358 -18.68 13.40 -17.09
N PRO A 359 -18.13 12.50 -16.25
CA PRO A 359 -18.25 11.05 -16.44
C PRO A 359 -19.70 10.57 -16.50
N ALA A 360 -20.62 11.23 -15.79
CA ALA A 360 -22.04 10.87 -15.77
C ALA A 360 -22.70 11.02 -17.16
N VAL A 361 -22.29 12.03 -17.94
CA VAL A 361 -22.80 12.21 -19.31
C VAL A 361 -22.28 11.11 -20.24
N PHE A 362 -21.05 10.67 -20.07
CA PHE A 362 -20.50 9.53 -20.80
C PHE A 362 -21.25 8.23 -20.48
N VAL A 363 -21.50 8.00 -19.18
CA VAL A 363 -22.31 6.84 -18.72
C VAL A 363 -23.72 6.91 -19.31
N ALA A 364 -24.36 8.07 -19.36
CA ALA A 364 -25.71 8.23 -19.93
C ALA A 364 -25.76 7.91 -21.44
N ASP A 365 -24.72 8.28 -22.20
CA ASP A 365 -24.63 7.90 -23.61
C ASP A 365 -24.50 6.38 -23.79
N LEU A 366 -23.70 5.71 -22.95
CA LEU A 366 -23.57 4.24 -22.95
C LEU A 366 -24.87 3.54 -22.52
N GLU A 367 -25.59 4.11 -21.53
CA GLU A 367 -26.91 3.62 -21.12
C GLU A 367 -27.93 3.72 -22.26
N THR A 368 -27.89 4.80 -23.04
CA THR A 368 -28.73 4.95 -24.22
C THR A 368 -28.51 3.80 -25.23
N VAL A 369 -27.25 3.36 -25.40
CA VAL A 369 -26.93 2.20 -26.24
C VAL A 369 -27.51 0.92 -25.62
N ARG A 370 -27.31 0.69 -24.30
CA ARG A 370 -27.78 -0.48 -23.59
C ARG A 370 -29.29 -0.60 -23.60
N GLU A 371 -30.00 0.45 -23.25
CA GLU A 371 -31.47 0.49 -23.19
C GLU A 371 -32.10 0.30 -24.57
N SER A 372 -31.47 0.86 -25.61
CA SER A 372 -31.94 0.66 -26.98
C SER A 372 -31.81 -0.80 -27.40
N LEU A 373 -30.67 -1.47 -27.11
CA LEU A 373 -30.50 -2.89 -27.40
C LEU A 373 -31.53 -3.74 -26.67
N ALA A 374 -31.68 -3.56 -25.35
CA ALA A 374 -32.60 -4.32 -24.51
C ALA A 374 -34.08 -4.12 -24.98
N GLY A 375 -34.47 -2.89 -25.28
CA GLY A 375 -35.82 -2.55 -25.67
C GLY A 375 -36.26 -3.05 -27.05
N HIS A 376 -35.32 -3.48 -27.92
CA HIS A 376 -35.56 -3.94 -29.27
C HIS A 376 -35.18 -5.42 -29.48
N GLY A 377 -35.41 -6.27 -28.48
CA GLY A 377 -35.18 -7.71 -28.57
C GLY A 377 -33.71 -8.14 -28.50
N GLY A 378 -32.81 -7.18 -28.32
CA GLY A 378 -31.36 -7.40 -28.23
C GLY A 378 -30.82 -7.54 -26.80
N GLU A 379 -31.64 -7.92 -25.84
CA GLU A 379 -31.20 -8.05 -24.41
C GLU A 379 -29.94 -8.91 -24.27
N ARG A 380 -29.89 -10.03 -25.00
CA ARG A 380 -28.69 -10.89 -25.04
C ARG A 380 -27.53 -10.31 -25.87
N LEU A 381 -27.77 -9.24 -26.68
CA LEU A 381 -26.74 -8.54 -27.43
C LEU A 381 -26.04 -7.43 -26.63
N VAL A 382 -26.60 -7.04 -25.48
CA VAL A 382 -25.93 -6.11 -24.54
C VAL A 382 -24.55 -6.64 -24.19
N GLY A 383 -24.44 -7.92 -23.88
CA GLY A 383 -23.20 -8.65 -23.67
C GLY A 383 -22.36 -8.11 -22.50
N PRO A 384 -21.35 -8.87 -22.06
CA PRO A 384 -20.54 -8.49 -20.91
C PRO A 384 -19.70 -7.22 -21.19
N ARG A 385 -19.23 -7.00 -22.42
CA ARG A 385 -18.37 -5.85 -22.77
C ARG A 385 -19.02 -4.49 -22.46
N LEU A 386 -20.27 -4.27 -22.87
CA LEU A 386 -20.97 -3.00 -22.63
C LEU A 386 -21.30 -2.86 -21.14
N THR A 387 -21.75 -3.93 -20.49
CA THR A 387 -22.06 -3.94 -19.07
C THR A 387 -20.80 -3.61 -18.24
N THR A 388 -19.70 -4.28 -18.52
CA THR A 388 -18.42 -4.02 -17.81
C THR A 388 -17.90 -2.61 -18.07
N LEU A 389 -17.98 -2.10 -19.31
CA LEU A 389 -17.59 -0.71 -19.63
C LEU A 389 -18.40 0.30 -18.82
N LEU A 390 -19.71 0.11 -18.72
CA LEU A 390 -20.60 0.94 -17.88
C LEU A 390 -20.16 0.91 -16.41
N GLN A 391 -19.91 -0.28 -15.86
CA GLN A 391 -19.46 -0.43 -14.46
C GLN A 391 -18.12 0.28 -14.21
N VAL A 392 -17.14 0.05 -15.08
CA VAL A 392 -15.81 0.67 -14.95
C VAL A 392 -15.89 2.19 -15.10
N ALA A 393 -16.75 2.70 -16.00
CA ALA A 393 -16.97 4.13 -16.15
C ALA A 393 -17.59 4.78 -14.90
N ARG A 394 -18.52 4.08 -14.22
CA ARG A 394 -19.11 4.53 -12.96
C ARG A 394 -18.12 4.52 -11.81
N VAL A 395 -17.20 3.55 -11.79
CA VAL A 395 -16.20 3.38 -10.71
C VAL A 395 -15.00 4.30 -10.88
N CYS A 396 -14.44 4.38 -12.09
CA CYS A 396 -13.19 5.08 -12.39
C CYS A 396 -13.38 6.52 -12.89
N GLY A 397 -14.57 6.91 -13.32
CA GLY A 397 -14.83 8.22 -13.91
C GLY A 397 -13.79 8.57 -14.99
N PHE A 398 -13.34 9.81 -15.03
CA PHE A 398 -12.21 10.25 -15.87
C PHE A 398 -10.90 10.38 -15.09
N HIS A 399 -10.92 10.08 -13.80
CA HIS A 399 -9.78 10.24 -12.89
C HIS A 399 -9.03 8.92 -12.57
N LEU A 400 -9.62 7.77 -12.86
CA LEU A 400 -9.10 6.40 -12.62
C LEU A 400 -8.91 6.06 -11.13
N LEU A 401 -8.11 6.85 -10.39
CA LEU A 401 -7.83 6.70 -8.96
C LEU A 401 -8.15 8.02 -8.26
N ALA A 402 -8.90 7.96 -7.17
CA ALA A 402 -9.09 9.12 -6.32
C ALA A 402 -7.78 9.51 -5.62
N ILE A 403 -7.36 10.78 -5.73
CA ILE A 403 -6.13 11.24 -5.07
C ILE A 403 -6.47 11.81 -3.69
N ASP A 404 -5.82 11.26 -2.65
CA ASP A 404 -5.85 11.84 -1.32
C ASP A 404 -4.83 12.97 -1.21
N MET A 405 -5.26 14.06 -0.59
CA MET A 405 -4.37 15.15 -0.19
C MET A 405 -4.00 14.96 1.28
N ARG A 406 -2.71 15.11 1.62
CA ARG A 406 -2.29 15.07 3.02
C ARG A 406 -1.35 16.23 3.34
N GLN A 407 -1.55 16.82 4.52
CA GLN A 407 -0.64 17.81 5.08
C GLN A 407 -0.66 17.74 6.61
N ASN A 408 0.40 18.26 7.22
CA ASN A 408 0.62 18.30 8.67
C ASN A 408 -0.16 19.45 9.31
N ALA A 409 -0.77 19.22 10.49
CA ALA A 409 -1.51 20.22 11.25
C ALA A 409 -0.66 21.47 11.54
N ASP A 410 0.64 21.30 11.90
CA ASP A 410 1.54 22.44 12.17
C ASP A 410 1.66 23.39 10.96
N VAL A 411 1.51 22.87 9.73
CA VAL A 411 1.51 23.71 8.51
C VAL A 411 0.22 24.50 8.41
N HIS A 412 -0.94 23.85 8.66
CA HIS A 412 -2.24 24.54 8.61
C HIS A 412 -2.30 25.67 9.63
N GLU A 413 -1.83 25.44 10.86
CA GLU A 413 -1.78 26.44 11.91
C GLU A 413 -1.00 27.69 11.47
N ARG A 414 0.21 27.52 10.88
CA ARG A 414 1.00 28.63 10.36
C ARG A 414 0.32 29.38 9.22
N LEU A 415 -0.31 28.64 8.29
CA LEU A 415 -1.03 29.24 7.16
C LEU A 415 -2.22 30.08 7.66
N ILE A 416 -3.01 29.56 8.57
CA ILE A 416 -4.16 30.27 9.18
C ILE A 416 -3.67 31.53 9.90
N ALA A 417 -2.59 31.43 10.68
CA ALA A 417 -2.02 32.59 11.35
C ALA A 417 -1.61 33.69 10.36
N GLU A 418 -0.95 33.35 9.25
CA GLU A 418 -0.57 34.32 8.23
C GLU A 418 -1.80 34.92 7.53
N LEU A 419 -2.79 34.08 7.15
CA LEU A 419 -4.01 34.56 6.50
C LEU A 419 -4.79 35.53 7.38
N ILE A 420 -4.94 35.26 8.68
CA ILE A 420 -5.62 36.12 9.65
C ILE A 420 -4.87 37.46 9.76
N THR A 421 -3.56 37.40 9.97
CA THR A 421 -2.74 38.63 10.07
C THR A 421 -2.83 39.47 8.79
N ARG A 422 -2.73 38.85 7.61
CA ARG A 422 -2.79 39.55 6.32
C ARG A 422 -4.19 40.03 5.94
N SER A 423 -5.24 39.47 6.56
CA SER A 423 -6.62 39.98 6.40
C SER A 423 -6.87 41.29 7.16
N GLY A 424 -5.92 41.77 7.97
CA GLY A 424 -6.01 42.98 8.77
C GLY A 424 -6.65 42.77 10.14
N GLN A 425 -6.81 41.52 10.57
CA GLN A 425 -7.22 41.21 11.93
C GLN A 425 -6.02 41.29 12.88
N ASP A 426 -6.13 42.05 13.98
CA ASP A 426 -5.09 42.18 15.01
C ASP A 426 -5.22 41.04 16.04
N ILE A 427 -4.98 39.80 15.53
CA ILE A 427 -5.08 38.58 16.32
C ILE A 427 -3.81 37.75 16.11
N ASP A 428 -3.11 37.45 17.22
CA ASP A 428 -2.03 36.46 17.20
C ASP A 428 -2.63 35.05 17.37
N TYR A 429 -2.89 34.38 16.24
CA TYR A 429 -3.51 33.06 16.21
C TYR A 429 -2.70 32.00 16.95
N LEU A 430 -1.36 32.07 16.85
CA LEU A 430 -0.48 31.10 17.51
C LEU A 430 -0.48 31.20 19.03
N ALA A 431 -0.81 32.38 19.58
CA ALA A 431 -0.92 32.61 21.02
C ALA A 431 -2.30 32.23 21.61
N LEU A 432 -3.30 31.92 20.78
CA LEU A 432 -4.64 31.55 21.25
C LEU A 432 -4.65 30.16 21.88
N ASP A 433 -5.48 29.97 22.90
CA ASP A 433 -5.85 28.64 23.39
C ASP A 433 -6.83 27.94 22.43
N GLU A 434 -7.02 26.65 22.65
CA GLU A 434 -7.84 25.80 21.75
C GLU A 434 -9.30 26.29 21.59
N ASP A 435 -9.93 26.71 22.66
CA ASP A 435 -11.33 27.16 22.60
C ASP A 435 -11.47 28.51 21.86
N ALA A 436 -10.48 29.41 22.00
CA ALA A 436 -10.41 30.64 21.24
C ALA A 436 -10.10 30.41 19.75
N ARG A 437 -9.22 29.46 19.42
CA ARG A 437 -8.97 29.00 18.03
C ARG A 437 -10.24 28.47 17.39
N VAL A 438 -10.91 27.53 18.05
CA VAL A 438 -12.17 26.93 17.57
C VAL A 438 -13.24 28.02 17.36
N ALA A 439 -13.43 28.96 18.31
CA ALA A 439 -14.40 30.04 18.18
C ALA A 439 -14.09 30.94 16.97
N LEU A 440 -12.83 31.29 16.75
CA LEU A 440 -12.39 32.09 15.61
C LEU A 440 -12.62 31.37 14.27
N LEU A 441 -12.19 30.11 14.14
CA LEU A 441 -12.36 29.32 12.94
C LEU A 441 -13.83 29.10 12.58
N LEU A 442 -14.69 28.83 13.57
CA LEU A 442 -16.15 28.74 13.38
C LEU A 442 -16.74 30.08 12.95
N GLY A 443 -16.23 31.22 13.49
CA GLY A 443 -16.58 32.55 13.06
C GLY A 443 -16.24 32.80 11.59
N GLU A 444 -15.05 32.40 11.12
CA GLU A 444 -14.68 32.50 9.71
C GLU A 444 -15.54 31.59 8.82
N MET A 445 -15.86 30.38 9.27
CA MET A 445 -16.76 29.47 8.56
C MET A 445 -18.22 29.92 8.50
N ALA A 446 -18.64 30.82 9.38
CA ALA A 446 -19.99 31.40 9.31
C ALA A 446 -20.14 32.39 8.14
N HIS A 447 -19.03 32.82 7.52
CA HIS A 447 -18.99 33.75 6.39
C HIS A 447 -18.59 33.03 5.12
N GLN A 448 -18.99 33.60 3.96
CA GLN A 448 -18.61 33.08 2.64
C GLN A 448 -17.46 33.88 1.99
N ARG A 449 -16.95 34.91 2.68
CA ARG A 449 -15.82 35.70 2.17
C ARG A 449 -14.50 34.94 2.38
N PRO A 450 -13.58 34.97 1.42
CA PRO A 450 -12.23 34.46 1.65
C PRO A 450 -11.45 35.37 2.60
N LEU A 451 -10.57 34.78 3.41
CA LEU A 451 -9.53 35.49 4.18
C LEU A 451 -8.40 35.97 3.26
N ARG A 452 -8.11 35.22 2.22
CA ARG A 452 -7.05 35.53 1.27
C ARG A 452 -7.32 36.83 0.53
N SER A 453 -6.38 37.76 0.61
CA SER A 453 -6.39 38.99 -0.17
C SER A 453 -5.46 38.87 -1.40
N PRO A 454 -5.91 39.20 -2.61
CA PRO A 454 -5.04 39.22 -3.80
C PRO A 454 -4.01 40.35 -3.76
N PHE A 455 -4.11 41.26 -2.81
CA PHE A 455 -3.22 42.45 -2.66
C PHE A 455 -2.20 42.28 -1.51
N ALA A 456 -2.20 41.16 -0.82
CA ALA A 456 -1.27 40.85 0.26
C ALA A 456 -0.13 39.97 -0.24
N ASP A 457 1.07 40.26 0.24
CA ASP A 457 2.24 39.38 0.05
C ASP A 457 2.22 38.28 1.11
N TYR A 458 2.34 37.05 0.69
CA TYR A 458 2.38 35.85 1.53
C TYR A 458 3.76 35.19 1.46
N SER A 459 4.08 34.41 2.48
CA SER A 459 5.28 33.57 2.51
C SER A 459 5.28 32.55 1.37
N GLU A 460 6.48 32.05 1.01
CA GLU A 460 6.61 30.99 -0.02
C GLU A 460 5.87 29.71 0.38
N GLU A 461 5.83 29.38 1.68
CA GLU A 461 5.09 28.23 2.20
C GLU A 461 3.58 28.41 1.93
N THR A 462 3.01 29.54 2.31
CA THR A 462 1.58 29.82 2.13
C THR A 462 1.21 29.88 0.65
N MET A 463 2.02 30.53 -0.20
CA MET A 463 1.76 30.59 -1.64
C MET A 463 1.78 29.20 -2.29
N ARG A 464 2.74 28.35 -1.92
CA ARG A 464 2.82 26.97 -2.43
C ARG A 464 1.62 26.13 -2.02
N GLU A 465 1.21 26.21 -0.76
CA GLU A 465 0.05 25.45 -0.25
C GLU A 465 -1.26 25.92 -0.88
N LEU A 466 -1.48 27.24 -0.99
CA LEU A 466 -2.66 27.80 -1.67
C LEU A 466 -2.70 27.38 -3.14
N ALA A 467 -1.56 27.42 -3.87
CA ALA A 467 -1.50 26.96 -5.26
C ALA A 467 -1.85 25.46 -5.41
N THR A 468 -1.53 24.65 -4.39
CA THR A 468 -1.92 23.23 -4.39
C THR A 468 -3.43 23.06 -4.13
N LEU A 469 -4.01 23.88 -3.25
CA LEU A 469 -5.46 23.87 -3.05
C LEU A 469 -6.23 24.37 -4.29
N GLU A 470 -5.68 25.37 -5.01
CA GLU A 470 -6.21 25.82 -6.31
C GLU A 470 -6.21 24.68 -7.34
N ALA A 471 -5.08 23.93 -7.44
CA ALA A 471 -5.02 22.74 -8.30
C ALA A 471 -6.05 21.66 -7.92
N ALA A 472 -6.36 21.51 -6.62
CA ALA A 472 -7.41 20.62 -6.16
C ALA A 472 -8.82 21.11 -6.56
N ALA A 473 -9.09 22.41 -6.51
CA ALA A 473 -10.35 22.98 -6.99
C ALA A 473 -10.52 22.82 -8.51
N GLU A 474 -9.43 23.01 -9.27
CA GLU A 474 -9.39 22.71 -10.71
C GLU A 474 -9.68 21.22 -10.98
N ALA A 475 -9.11 20.32 -10.16
CA ALA A 475 -9.34 18.87 -10.28
C ALA A 475 -10.82 18.53 -10.14
N VAL A 476 -11.49 19.05 -9.12
CA VAL A 476 -12.95 18.85 -8.92
C VAL A 476 -13.76 19.39 -10.11
N THR A 477 -13.36 20.55 -10.64
CA THR A 477 -14.03 21.17 -11.80
C THR A 477 -13.88 20.33 -13.07
N HIS A 478 -12.70 19.73 -13.30
CA HIS A 478 -12.38 19.03 -14.55
C HIS A 478 -12.76 17.54 -14.53
N TYR A 479 -12.58 16.88 -13.38
CA TYR A 479 -12.72 15.42 -13.25
C TYR A 479 -13.92 15.01 -12.37
N GLY A 480 -14.54 15.96 -11.67
CA GLY A 480 -15.59 15.70 -10.67
C GLY A 480 -15.03 15.53 -9.26
N ALA A 481 -15.92 15.62 -8.25
CA ALA A 481 -15.55 15.54 -6.84
C ALA A 481 -14.87 14.20 -6.47
N ASP A 482 -15.26 13.11 -7.12
CA ASP A 482 -14.67 11.77 -6.89
C ASP A 482 -13.19 11.66 -7.29
N ALA A 483 -12.63 12.65 -8.01
CA ALA A 483 -11.21 12.70 -8.34
C ALA A 483 -10.32 12.94 -7.09
N LEU A 484 -10.89 13.55 -6.04
CA LEU A 484 -10.25 13.71 -4.74
C LEU A 484 -10.87 12.74 -3.73
N GLY A 485 -10.03 12.00 -3.03
CA GLY A 485 -10.47 11.05 -2.02
C GLY A 485 -10.79 11.74 -0.69
N ALA A 486 -9.76 11.99 0.10
CA ALA A 486 -9.83 12.69 1.37
C ALA A 486 -8.74 13.76 1.48
N TYR A 487 -9.00 14.75 2.35
CA TYR A 487 -7.97 15.64 2.87
C TYR A 487 -7.54 15.13 4.25
N VAL A 488 -6.41 14.44 4.31
CA VAL A 488 -5.88 13.83 5.53
C VAL A 488 -5.03 14.85 6.29
N VAL A 489 -5.30 14.98 7.58
CA VAL A 489 -4.57 15.89 8.49
C VAL A 489 -3.67 15.05 9.39
N SER A 490 -2.36 15.07 9.12
CA SER A 490 -1.37 14.38 9.95
C SER A 490 -1.20 15.11 11.29
N LYS A 491 -0.92 14.37 12.35
CA LYS A 491 -0.77 14.88 13.72
C LYS A 491 -2.00 15.65 14.24
N THR A 492 -3.18 15.16 13.97
CA THR A 492 -4.41 15.74 14.56
C THR A 492 -4.42 15.49 16.07
N ALA A 493 -4.32 16.55 16.87
CA ALA A 493 -4.32 16.51 18.32
C ALA A 493 -5.48 17.31 18.95
N SER A 494 -6.21 18.10 18.14
CA SER A 494 -7.27 19.00 18.61
C SER A 494 -8.39 19.16 17.58
N LEU A 495 -9.49 19.82 17.97
CA LEU A 495 -10.60 20.17 17.08
C LEU A 495 -10.20 21.24 16.07
N SER A 496 -9.35 22.21 16.47
CA SER A 496 -8.85 23.25 15.56
C SER A 496 -8.11 22.66 14.37
N ASP A 497 -7.37 21.54 14.54
CA ASP A 497 -6.68 20.84 13.45
C ASP A 497 -7.64 20.29 12.38
N ILE A 498 -8.91 20.04 12.72
CA ILE A 498 -9.95 19.66 11.76
C ILE A 498 -10.57 20.90 11.09
N LEU A 499 -10.69 22.01 11.81
CA LEU A 499 -11.33 23.22 11.31
C LEU A 499 -10.42 24.05 10.41
N GLU A 500 -9.12 24.11 10.69
CA GLU A 500 -8.12 24.84 9.90
C GLU A 500 -8.12 24.47 8.42
N PRO A 501 -8.04 23.18 8.03
CA PRO A 501 -8.13 22.80 6.63
C PRO A 501 -9.47 23.12 5.99
N LEU A 502 -10.59 23.14 6.74
CA LEU A 502 -11.87 23.58 6.21
C LEU A 502 -11.86 25.06 5.82
N VAL A 503 -11.25 25.91 6.67
CA VAL A 503 -11.06 27.33 6.35
C VAL A 503 -10.13 27.52 5.16
N LEU A 504 -9.04 26.73 5.05
CA LEU A 504 -8.12 26.76 3.90
C LEU A 504 -8.81 26.30 2.60
N LEU A 505 -9.60 25.22 2.63
CA LEU A 505 -10.37 24.73 1.49
C LEU A 505 -11.46 25.74 1.06
N ALA A 506 -11.96 26.55 2.00
CA ALA A 506 -12.90 27.63 1.68
C ALA A 506 -12.27 28.77 0.86
N GLN A 507 -10.92 28.97 0.98
CA GLN A 507 -10.22 30.00 0.19
C GLN A 507 -10.26 29.70 -1.33
N VAL A 508 -10.48 28.46 -1.72
CA VAL A 508 -10.51 28.01 -3.12
C VAL A 508 -11.89 27.48 -3.55
N GLY A 509 -12.91 27.57 -2.68
CA GLY A 509 -14.28 27.18 -2.98
C GLY A 509 -14.58 25.68 -2.92
N LEU A 510 -13.64 24.85 -2.42
CA LEU A 510 -13.87 23.42 -2.17
C LEU A 510 -14.75 23.17 -0.94
N VAL A 511 -14.79 24.13 -0.02
CA VAL A 511 -15.70 24.20 1.10
C VAL A 511 -16.46 25.54 1.01
N ARG A 512 -17.74 25.52 1.32
CA ARG A 512 -18.58 26.73 1.41
C ARG A 512 -19.13 26.82 2.82
N GLY A 513 -18.86 27.94 3.49
CA GLY A 513 -19.40 28.28 4.78
C GLY A 513 -20.80 28.89 4.70
N GLY A 514 -21.23 29.53 5.77
CA GLY A 514 -22.50 30.21 5.87
C GLY A 514 -23.65 29.35 6.42
N SER A 515 -24.89 29.71 6.08
CA SER A 515 -26.10 29.07 6.66
C SER A 515 -26.37 27.64 6.20
N LYS A 516 -25.76 27.21 5.07
CA LYS A 516 -25.85 25.86 4.51
C LYS A 516 -24.45 25.42 4.06
N PRO A 517 -23.59 25.10 5.04
CA PRO A 517 -22.22 24.71 4.72
C PRO A 517 -22.17 23.39 3.92
N GLN A 518 -21.26 23.35 2.96
CA GLN A 518 -21.04 22.21 2.06
C GLN A 518 -19.54 21.98 1.85
N ALA A 519 -19.14 20.73 1.72
CA ALA A 519 -17.77 20.34 1.41
C ALA A 519 -17.74 19.39 0.20
N GLN A 520 -16.89 19.68 -0.77
CA GLN A 520 -16.64 18.81 -1.93
C GLN A 520 -15.53 17.79 -1.65
N VAL A 521 -14.74 18.01 -0.60
CA VAL A 521 -13.66 17.13 -0.13
C VAL A 521 -13.86 16.88 1.36
N ARG A 522 -13.75 15.62 1.77
CA ARG A 522 -13.88 15.24 3.20
C ARG A 522 -12.55 15.44 3.91
N VAL A 523 -12.60 16.06 5.08
CA VAL A 523 -11.46 16.14 5.99
C VAL A 523 -11.43 14.87 6.84
N SER A 524 -10.29 14.19 6.84
CA SER A 524 -10.02 12.95 7.58
C SER A 524 -8.91 13.21 8.60
N PRO A 525 -9.20 13.31 9.89
CA PRO A 525 -8.17 13.42 10.92
C PRO A 525 -7.36 12.13 10.97
N LEU A 526 -6.03 12.25 11.14
CA LEU A 526 -5.12 11.12 11.34
C LEU A 526 -4.56 11.17 12.77
N PHE A 527 -4.86 10.12 13.54
CA PHE A 527 -4.31 9.91 14.88
C PHE A 527 -3.10 8.98 14.78
N GLU A 528 -1.91 9.51 15.08
CA GLU A 528 -0.62 8.86 14.78
C GLU A 528 0.07 8.28 16.02
N THR A 529 0.12 9.01 17.12
CA THR A 529 0.77 8.57 18.36
C THR A 529 -0.18 7.77 19.25
N ILE A 530 0.34 7.11 20.29
CA ILE A 530 -0.50 6.43 21.30
C ILE A 530 -1.43 7.43 21.99
N GLU A 531 -0.94 8.64 22.29
CA GLU A 531 -1.71 9.72 22.90
C GLU A 531 -2.83 10.22 21.97
N ASP A 532 -2.54 10.43 20.67
CA ASP A 532 -3.55 10.84 19.69
C ASP A 532 -4.66 9.79 19.56
N LEU A 533 -4.31 8.49 19.54
CA LEU A 533 -5.26 7.39 19.49
C LEU A 533 -6.19 7.36 20.72
N ASP A 534 -5.68 7.76 21.89
CA ASP A 534 -6.47 7.82 23.12
C ASP A 534 -7.41 9.03 23.15
N HIS A 535 -6.99 10.19 22.66
CA HIS A 535 -7.75 11.40 22.64
C HIS A 535 -8.70 11.51 21.42
N GLY A 536 -8.40 10.81 20.33
CA GLY A 536 -9.13 10.86 19.06
C GLY A 536 -10.65 10.73 19.16
N PRO A 537 -11.20 9.79 19.95
CA PRO A 537 -12.65 9.67 20.13
C PRO A 537 -13.31 10.91 20.73
N ALA A 538 -12.66 11.59 21.68
CA ALA A 538 -13.16 12.84 22.28
C ALA A 538 -13.12 13.99 21.28
N ILE A 539 -12.06 14.11 20.48
CA ILE A 539 -11.92 15.09 19.41
C ILE A 539 -13.02 14.89 18.37
N LEU A 540 -13.21 13.63 17.94
CA LEU A 540 -14.25 13.26 16.97
C LEU A 540 -15.65 13.61 17.48
N ARG A 541 -15.96 13.35 18.76
CA ARG A 541 -17.24 13.73 19.37
C ARG A 541 -17.45 15.24 19.29
N ARG A 542 -16.46 16.05 19.73
CA ARG A 542 -16.53 17.52 19.66
C ARG A 542 -16.79 18.00 18.22
N TRP A 543 -16.14 17.38 17.22
CA TRP A 543 -16.36 17.67 15.80
C TRP A 543 -17.79 17.34 15.37
N LEU A 544 -18.27 16.12 15.63
CA LEU A 544 -19.58 15.64 15.18
C LEU A 544 -20.76 16.32 15.93
N ASP A 545 -20.53 16.91 17.09
CA ASP A 545 -21.54 17.72 17.81
C ASP A 545 -21.74 19.09 17.15
N LEU A 546 -20.83 19.57 16.31
CA LEU A 546 -20.97 20.84 15.62
C LEU A 546 -22.06 20.78 14.54
N PRO A 547 -23.00 21.76 14.47
CA PRO A 547 -23.95 21.88 13.37
C PRO A 547 -23.29 21.98 12.01
N LEU A 548 -22.08 22.58 11.93
CA LEU A 548 -21.24 22.66 10.75
C LEU A 548 -20.92 21.26 10.19
N ALA A 549 -20.43 20.33 11.04
CA ALA A 549 -20.11 18.97 10.66
C ALA A 549 -21.33 18.22 10.11
N ARG A 550 -22.47 18.32 10.84
CA ARG A 550 -23.73 17.66 10.44
C ARG A 550 -24.21 18.11 9.07
N SER A 551 -24.16 19.42 8.80
CA SER A 551 -24.54 19.97 7.49
C SER A 551 -23.62 19.49 6.37
N MET A 552 -22.29 19.44 6.60
CA MET A 552 -21.32 19.01 5.61
C MET A 552 -21.39 17.51 5.29
N LEU A 553 -21.75 16.66 6.26
CA LEU A 553 -21.88 15.22 6.08
C LEU A 553 -23.17 14.80 5.35
N GLY A 554 -24.18 15.67 5.30
CA GLY A 554 -25.44 15.47 4.56
C GLY A 554 -26.36 14.39 5.16
N ASP A 555 -27.31 13.90 4.33
CA ASP A 555 -28.41 13.02 4.76
C ASP A 555 -27.97 11.60 5.15
N LYS A 556 -26.88 11.10 4.55
CA LYS A 556 -26.25 9.82 4.90
C LYS A 556 -24.86 10.11 5.46
N PRO A 557 -24.79 10.58 6.73
CA PRO A 557 -23.53 11.06 7.28
C PRO A 557 -22.53 9.90 7.45
N VAL A 558 -21.36 10.06 6.86
CA VAL A 558 -20.24 9.14 7.03
C VAL A 558 -18.99 9.97 7.32
N GLN A 559 -18.41 9.75 8.49
CA GLN A 559 -17.13 10.34 8.86
C GLN A 559 -15.99 9.36 8.59
N GLU A 560 -14.94 9.85 7.96
CA GLU A 560 -13.68 9.12 7.81
C GLU A 560 -12.68 9.55 8.87
N VAL A 561 -11.98 8.58 9.44
CA VAL A 561 -10.90 8.80 10.41
C VAL A 561 -9.75 7.88 10.03
N MET A 562 -8.54 8.43 9.92
CA MET A 562 -7.34 7.64 9.68
C MET A 562 -6.66 7.29 11.00
N VAL A 563 -6.15 6.05 11.10
CA VAL A 563 -5.39 5.56 12.24
C VAL A 563 -4.00 5.13 11.79
N GLY A 564 -2.98 5.66 12.50
CA GLY A 564 -1.57 5.42 12.21
C GLY A 564 -1.06 4.17 12.90
N TYR A 565 -0.42 3.26 12.13
CA TYR A 565 0.20 2.04 12.64
C TYR A 565 1.71 2.17 12.81
N SER A 566 2.39 2.74 11.81
CA SER A 566 3.85 2.82 11.80
C SER A 566 4.36 3.86 12.79
N ASP A 567 3.71 5.02 12.88
CA ASP A 567 4.11 6.08 13.79
C ASP A 567 3.79 5.71 15.24
N SER A 568 2.62 5.13 15.53
CA SER A 568 2.31 4.61 16.89
C SER A 568 3.23 3.45 17.30
N ASN A 569 3.67 2.60 16.35
CA ASN A 569 4.65 1.56 16.63
C ASN A 569 6.03 2.15 16.97
N LYS A 570 6.47 3.16 16.23
CA LYS A 570 7.72 3.87 16.54
C LYS A 570 7.65 4.57 17.90
N ASP A 571 6.50 5.17 18.25
CA ASP A 571 6.26 5.85 19.52
C ASP A 571 6.24 4.91 20.73
N GLY A 572 5.44 3.83 20.65
CA GLY A 572 5.12 3.00 21.82
C GLY A 572 5.46 1.51 21.72
N GLY A 573 6.01 1.05 20.59
CA GLY A 573 6.28 -0.37 20.33
C GLY A 573 5.06 -1.14 19.82
N TYR A 574 5.30 -2.38 19.38
CA TYR A 574 4.34 -3.17 18.59
C TYR A 574 3.03 -3.47 19.35
N VAL A 575 3.14 -3.96 20.58
CA VAL A 575 1.97 -4.38 21.38
C VAL A 575 1.08 -3.19 21.72
N ALA A 576 1.69 -2.09 22.19
CA ALA A 576 0.98 -0.87 22.55
C ALA A 576 0.28 -0.25 21.33
N SER A 577 0.96 -0.19 20.19
CA SER A 577 0.40 0.29 18.93
C SER A 577 -0.82 -0.53 18.51
N ARG A 578 -0.72 -1.86 18.47
CA ARG A 578 -1.83 -2.73 18.05
C ARG A 578 -3.04 -2.61 18.97
N ARG A 579 -2.81 -2.57 20.28
CA ARG A 579 -3.90 -2.36 21.25
C ARG A 579 -4.49 -0.95 21.15
N GLY A 580 -3.64 0.08 21.03
CA GLY A 580 -4.07 1.48 20.89
C GLY A 580 -4.99 1.67 19.68
N VAL A 581 -4.58 1.15 18.51
CA VAL A 581 -5.39 1.21 17.28
C VAL A 581 -6.73 0.48 17.45
N ALA A 582 -6.74 -0.74 18.00
CA ALA A 582 -7.97 -1.50 18.19
C ALA A 582 -8.92 -0.81 19.18
N ARG A 583 -8.38 -0.24 20.27
CA ARG A 583 -9.16 0.53 21.28
C ARG A 583 -9.74 1.80 20.66
N ALA A 584 -8.92 2.56 19.94
CA ALA A 584 -9.36 3.76 19.24
C ALA A 584 -10.46 3.43 18.22
N ALA A 585 -10.29 2.39 17.41
CA ALA A 585 -11.28 1.95 16.43
C ALA A 585 -12.64 1.66 17.07
N SER A 586 -12.67 0.89 18.17
CA SER A 586 -13.90 0.57 18.91
C SER A 586 -14.54 1.81 19.53
N ALA A 587 -13.73 2.71 20.10
CA ALA A 587 -14.24 3.94 20.72
C ALA A 587 -14.77 4.94 19.67
N LEU A 588 -14.10 5.07 18.53
CA LEU A 588 -14.56 5.87 17.39
C LEU A 588 -15.88 5.34 16.82
N ALA A 589 -16.02 3.99 16.70
CA ALA A 589 -17.27 3.37 16.27
C ALA A 589 -18.41 3.68 17.25
N ALA A 590 -18.18 3.54 18.55
CA ALA A 590 -19.18 3.85 19.57
C ALA A 590 -19.64 5.33 19.53
N VAL A 591 -18.72 6.28 19.33
CA VAL A 591 -19.06 7.70 19.18
C VAL A 591 -19.92 7.92 17.93
N CYS A 592 -19.55 7.30 16.81
CA CYS A 592 -20.31 7.45 15.57
C CYS A 592 -21.70 6.81 15.67
N ASP A 593 -21.82 5.63 16.25
CA ASP A 593 -23.10 4.93 16.44
C ASP A 593 -24.04 5.73 17.35
N GLU A 594 -23.53 6.26 18.48
CA GLU A 594 -24.29 7.10 19.39
C GLU A 594 -24.85 8.35 18.69
N LEU A 595 -24.06 8.93 17.79
CA LEU A 595 -24.44 10.15 17.07
C LEU A 595 -25.16 9.88 15.73
N GLY A 596 -25.42 8.62 15.37
CA GLY A 596 -26.09 8.23 14.13
C GLY A 596 -25.28 8.58 12.86
N VAL A 597 -23.93 8.49 12.93
CA VAL A 597 -23.01 8.75 11.83
C VAL A 597 -22.32 7.45 11.45
N GLY A 598 -22.28 7.09 10.17
CA GLY A 598 -21.47 5.96 9.72
C GLY A 598 -19.98 6.25 9.88
N LEU A 599 -19.23 5.26 10.32
CA LEU A 599 -17.76 5.35 10.39
C LEU A 599 -17.12 4.70 9.18
N ARG A 600 -16.06 5.32 8.64
CA ARG A 600 -15.12 4.70 7.72
C ARG A 600 -13.70 4.85 8.27
N ILE A 601 -13.12 3.75 8.72
CA ILE A 601 -11.72 3.79 9.18
C ILE A 601 -10.80 3.70 7.97
N PHE A 602 -9.82 4.60 7.93
CA PHE A 602 -8.72 4.57 6.99
C PHE A 602 -7.47 4.03 7.71
N HIS A 603 -7.10 2.80 7.39
CA HIS A 603 -5.98 2.12 8.02
C HIS A 603 -4.66 2.48 7.34
N GLY A 604 -3.80 3.23 8.03
CA GLY A 604 -2.42 3.54 7.61
C GLY A 604 -1.47 2.38 7.90
N ARG A 605 -1.68 1.23 7.24
CA ARG A 605 -1.00 -0.02 7.57
C ARG A 605 0.06 -0.39 6.53
N GLY A 606 1.24 -0.90 7.01
CA GLY A 606 2.21 -1.63 6.20
C GLY A 606 2.22 -3.13 6.49
N GLY A 607 2.72 -3.93 5.55
CA GLY A 607 2.99 -5.36 5.71
C GLY A 607 1.76 -6.26 5.93
N GLY A 608 1.93 -7.56 5.79
CA GLY A 608 0.94 -8.59 6.06
C GLY A 608 -0.26 -8.64 5.08
N PRO A 609 -1.04 -9.73 5.01
CA PRO A 609 -2.22 -9.85 4.17
C PRO A 609 -3.31 -8.85 4.56
N ALA A 610 -3.85 -8.09 3.60
CA ALA A 610 -4.87 -7.08 3.85
C ALA A 610 -6.18 -7.69 4.37
N ALA A 611 -6.61 -8.81 3.77
CA ALA A 611 -7.81 -9.54 4.13
C ALA A 611 -7.80 -10.04 5.59
N GLU A 612 -6.70 -10.67 6.03
CA GLU A 612 -6.54 -11.13 7.42
C GLU A 612 -6.59 -9.97 8.41
N ALA A 613 -6.03 -8.84 8.00
CA ALA A 613 -6.05 -7.62 8.82
C ALA A 613 -7.45 -7.06 9.02
N VAL A 614 -8.30 -7.15 8.02
CA VAL A 614 -9.70 -6.73 8.10
C VAL A 614 -10.48 -7.66 9.03
N LEU A 615 -10.29 -8.98 8.88
CA LEU A 615 -10.97 -9.98 9.72
C LEU A 615 -10.55 -9.90 11.21
N ALA A 616 -9.35 -9.40 11.49
CA ALA A 616 -8.86 -9.19 12.85
C ALA A 616 -9.29 -7.85 13.48
N GLN A 617 -10.08 -7.02 12.79
CA GLN A 617 -10.60 -5.79 13.38
C GLN A 617 -11.65 -6.09 14.47
N PRO A 618 -11.77 -5.24 15.48
CA PRO A 618 -12.82 -5.39 16.47
C PRO A 618 -14.21 -5.40 15.83
N PRO A 619 -15.16 -6.23 16.32
CA PRO A 619 -16.52 -6.26 15.83
C PRO A 619 -17.17 -4.88 15.82
N GLY A 620 -17.97 -4.58 14.79
CA GLY A 620 -18.65 -3.29 14.62
C GLY A 620 -17.79 -2.12 14.12
N THR A 621 -16.47 -2.29 13.98
CA THR A 621 -15.57 -1.25 13.44
C THR A 621 -15.50 -1.22 11.91
N VAL A 622 -15.84 -2.34 11.26
CA VAL A 622 -15.98 -2.45 9.80
C VAL A 622 -17.49 -2.43 9.47
N GLN A 623 -17.96 -1.33 8.89
CA GLN A 623 -19.39 -1.09 8.61
C GLN A 623 -19.64 -1.04 7.09
N GLY A 624 -19.22 -2.07 6.35
CA GLY A 624 -19.28 -2.10 4.89
C GLY A 624 -18.25 -1.18 4.20
N ARG A 625 -17.51 -0.39 4.97
CA ARG A 625 -16.64 0.67 4.45
C ARG A 625 -15.23 0.51 4.97
N LEU A 626 -14.26 0.50 4.05
CA LEU A 626 -12.86 0.39 4.40
C LEU A 626 -12.00 1.22 3.45
N ARG A 627 -11.05 1.96 4.00
CA ARG A 627 -9.89 2.45 3.26
C ARG A 627 -8.61 1.92 3.89
N MET A 628 -7.66 1.52 3.05
CA MET A 628 -6.40 0.96 3.54
C MET A 628 -5.25 1.40 2.63
N THR A 629 -4.16 1.88 3.22
CA THR A 629 -2.95 2.14 2.44
C THR A 629 -2.34 0.82 1.97
N GLU A 630 -2.03 0.76 0.68
CA GLU A 630 -1.12 -0.22 0.12
C GLU A 630 0.25 0.43 0.06
N GLN A 631 1.12 0.05 1.00
CA GLN A 631 2.47 0.59 1.04
C GLN A 631 3.26 0.13 -0.19
N GLY A 632 4.08 1.02 -0.72
CA GLY A 632 4.73 0.84 -1.99
C GLY A 632 5.51 -0.47 -2.14
N GLU A 633 6.15 -0.96 -1.05
CA GLU A 633 6.86 -2.25 -1.00
C GLU A 633 5.95 -3.46 -1.23
N MET A 634 4.68 -3.33 -0.92
CA MET A 634 3.69 -4.38 -1.12
C MET A 634 3.03 -4.34 -2.50
N ILE A 635 3.10 -3.20 -3.20
CA ILE A 635 2.39 -3.00 -4.48
C ILE A 635 2.85 -4.02 -5.53
N ALA A 636 4.17 -4.17 -5.72
CA ALA A 636 4.69 -5.12 -6.69
C ALA A 636 4.36 -6.58 -6.32
N ARG A 637 4.34 -6.92 -5.03
CA ARG A 637 4.02 -8.27 -4.55
C ARG A 637 2.54 -8.61 -4.68
N ARG A 638 1.66 -7.66 -4.33
CA ARG A 638 0.20 -7.88 -4.33
C ARG A 638 -0.45 -7.63 -5.67
N TYR A 639 0.16 -6.76 -6.49
CA TYR A 639 -0.45 -6.23 -7.71
C TYR A 639 0.50 -6.28 -8.91
N GLY A 640 1.62 -7.03 -8.83
CA GLY A 640 2.62 -7.11 -9.90
C GLY A 640 2.13 -7.81 -11.17
N ASP A 641 1.16 -8.71 -11.06
CA ASP A 641 0.48 -9.37 -12.18
C ASP A 641 -1.05 -9.39 -11.97
N GLN A 642 -1.80 -9.48 -13.07
CA GLN A 642 -3.27 -9.44 -13.06
C GLN A 642 -3.92 -10.55 -12.20
N PRO A 643 -3.52 -11.85 -12.27
CA PRO A 643 -4.12 -12.88 -11.42
C PRO A 643 -3.93 -12.66 -9.92
N THR A 644 -2.74 -12.18 -9.54
CA THR A 644 -2.44 -11.86 -8.14
C THR A 644 -3.20 -10.63 -7.67
N ALA A 645 -3.28 -9.58 -8.50
CA ALA A 645 -4.07 -8.38 -8.22
C ALA A 645 -5.55 -8.71 -8.06
N ARG A 646 -6.14 -9.48 -8.98
CA ARG A 646 -7.54 -9.92 -8.93
C ARG A 646 -7.86 -10.62 -7.60
N ARG A 647 -7.07 -11.61 -7.23
CA ARG A 647 -7.27 -12.37 -5.99
C ARG A 647 -7.18 -11.47 -4.74
N ASN A 648 -6.17 -10.61 -4.65
CA ASN A 648 -6.01 -9.75 -3.48
C ASN A 648 -7.13 -8.72 -3.35
N LEU A 649 -7.59 -8.14 -4.46
CA LEU A 649 -8.71 -7.21 -4.48
C LEU A 649 -10.02 -7.92 -4.10
N GLU A 650 -10.28 -9.12 -4.63
CA GLU A 650 -11.48 -9.89 -4.32
C GLU A 650 -11.51 -10.35 -2.86
N SER A 651 -10.41 -10.91 -2.35
CA SER A 651 -10.30 -11.29 -0.93
C SER A 651 -10.48 -10.10 0.00
N LEU A 652 -10.03 -8.91 -0.38
CA LEU A 652 -10.23 -7.70 0.42
C LEU A 652 -11.73 -7.36 0.52
N VAL A 653 -12.46 -7.37 -0.59
CA VAL A 653 -13.92 -7.12 -0.61
C VAL A 653 -14.68 -8.19 0.18
N ALA A 654 -14.36 -9.47 -0.03
CA ALA A 654 -14.96 -10.58 0.70
C ALA A 654 -14.73 -10.45 2.23
N SER A 655 -13.52 -10.08 2.64
CA SER A 655 -13.21 -9.89 4.06
C SER A 655 -13.95 -8.71 4.69
N VAL A 656 -14.15 -7.61 3.94
CA VAL A 656 -14.97 -6.49 4.40
C VAL A 656 -16.43 -6.92 4.56
N LEU A 657 -16.97 -7.69 3.62
CA LEU A 657 -18.33 -8.23 3.72
C LEU A 657 -18.50 -9.11 4.97
N ILE A 658 -17.55 -10.04 5.21
CA ILE A 658 -17.56 -10.92 6.38
C ILE A 658 -17.48 -10.09 7.67
N ALA A 659 -16.47 -9.21 7.79
CA ALA A 659 -16.25 -8.40 8.99
C ALA A 659 -17.42 -7.46 9.31
N SER A 660 -18.13 -6.96 8.28
CA SER A 660 -19.29 -6.09 8.44
C SER A 660 -20.53 -6.83 8.95
N ASN A 661 -20.59 -8.15 8.73
CA ASN A 661 -21.69 -9.00 9.17
C ASN A 661 -21.31 -9.89 10.37
N ASP A 662 -20.13 -9.66 10.94
CA ASP A 662 -19.70 -10.33 12.16
C ASP A 662 -20.55 -9.88 13.35
N ARG A 663 -21.53 -10.70 13.69
CA ARG A 663 -22.47 -10.48 14.79
C ARG A 663 -22.04 -11.21 16.07
N ARG A 664 -20.75 -11.31 16.34
CA ARG A 664 -20.31 -11.81 17.64
C ARG A 664 -20.83 -10.86 18.73
N ASP A 665 -21.91 -11.27 19.39
CA ASP A 665 -22.62 -10.47 20.41
C ASP A 665 -21.78 -10.22 21.68
N ALA A 666 -20.71 -10.97 21.88
CA ALA A 666 -19.80 -10.80 23.00
C ALA A 666 -18.41 -10.43 22.47
N GLY A 667 -18.05 -9.18 22.61
CA GLY A 667 -16.64 -8.78 22.58
C GLY A 667 -15.84 -9.54 23.65
N PRO A 668 -14.51 -9.37 23.71
CA PRO A 668 -13.68 -10.01 24.74
C PRO A 668 -14.18 -9.65 26.13
N SER A 669 -14.05 -10.61 27.08
CA SER A 669 -14.48 -10.39 28.47
C SER A 669 -13.78 -9.18 29.08
N ALA A 670 -14.37 -8.58 30.10
CA ALA A 670 -13.74 -7.50 30.86
C ALA A 670 -12.37 -7.92 31.43
N LYS A 671 -12.22 -9.21 31.79
CA LYS A 671 -10.95 -9.78 32.26
C LYS A 671 -9.90 -9.81 31.15
N ALA A 672 -10.26 -10.28 29.96
CA ALA A 672 -9.36 -10.32 28.80
C ALA A 672 -8.98 -8.89 28.35
N THR A 673 -9.94 -7.97 28.34
CA THR A 673 -9.69 -6.55 28.06
C THR A 673 -8.69 -5.96 29.04
N ALA A 674 -8.90 -6.13 30.35
CA ALA A 674 -7.99 -5.63 31.38
C ALA A 674 -6.59 -6.25 31.27
N ALA A 675 -6.49 -7.56 30.97
CA ALA A 675 -5.21 -8.23 30.74
C ALA A 675 -4.47 -7.68 29.53
N MET A 676 -5.17 -7.43 28.41
CA MET A 676 -4.57 -6.84 27.21
C MET A 676 -4.14 -5.39 27.43
N ASP A 677 -4.91 -4.60 28.18
CA ASP A 677 -4.55 -3.22 28.53
C ASP A 677 -3.32 -3.17 29.44
N ALA A 678 -3.22 -4.06 30.43
CA ALA A 678 -2.06 -4.18 31.29
C ALA A 678 -0.80 -4.60 30.51
N LEU A 679 -0.95 -5.57 29.59
CA LEU A 679 0.13 -6.00 28.69
C LEU A 679 0.62 -4.84 27.82
N ALA A 680 -0.30 -4.09 27.20
CA ALA A 680 0.03 -2.96 26.35
C ALA A 680 0.75 -1.84 27.12
N ALA A 681 0.27 -1.49 28.30
CA ALA A 681 0.90 -0.48 29.16
C ALA A 681 2.31 -0.93 29.61
N GLY A 682 2.46 -2.19 30.00
CA GLY A 682 3.77 -2.76 30.38
C GLY A 682 4.75 -2.81 29.21
N SER A 683 4.25 -3.13 28.00
CA SER A 683 5.04 -3.16 26.76
C SER A 683 5.47 -1.75 26.35
N PHE A 684 4.57 -0.78 26.41
CA PHE A 684 4.89 0.63 26.18
C PHE A 684 6.03 1.11 27.06
N ALA A 685 5.94 0.87 28.39
CA ALA A 685 6.96 1.25 29.32
C ALA A 685 8.32 0.54 29.05
N ALA A 686 8.28 -0.75 28.68
CA ALA A 686 9.49 -1.50 28.33
C ALA A 686 10.17 -0.97 27.06
N TYR A 687 9.39 -0.67 26.04
CA TYR A 687 9.88 -0.13 24.76
C TYR A 687 10.48 1.26 24.94
N ARG A 688 9.79 2.17 25.63
CA ARG A 688 10.26 3.54 25.84
C ARG A 688 11.51 3.58 26.71
N ALA A 689 11.60 2.74 27.73
CA ALA A 689 12.80 2.61 28.56
C ALA A 689 14.06 2.30 27.73
N LEU A 690 13.97 1.40 26.73
CA LEU A 690 15.10 1.12 25.84
C LEU A 690 15.34 2.26 24.84
N VAL A 691 14.31 2.62 24.08
CA VAL A 691 14.45 3.44 22.86
C VAL A 691 14.65 4.92 23.16
N TYR A 692 13.94 5.45 24.15
CA TYR A 692 13.92 6.89 24.44
C TYR A 692 14.64 7.28 25.75
N GLU A 693 14.74 6.35 26.72
CA GLU A 693 15.28 6.68 28.05
C GLU A 693 16.69 6.11 28.27
N THR A 694 17.13 5.11 27.46
CA THR A 694 18.48 4.56 27.61
C THR A 694 19.53 5.48 26.98
N PRO A 695 20.49 6.03 27.78
CA PRO A 695 21.55 6.87 27.25
C PRO A 695 22.42 6.13 26.21
N GLY A 696 22.63 6.78 25.06
CA GLY A 696 23.42 6.22 23.95
C GLY A 696 22.63 5.34 22.98
N PHE A 697 21.31 5.10 23.20
CA PHE A 697 20.53 4.25 22.29
C PHE A 697 20.43 4.85 20.87
N THR A 698 20.25 6.14 20.75
CA THR A 698 20.22 6.81 19.44
C THR A 698 21.53 6.60 18.68
N ASP A 699 22.68 6.81 19.34
CA ASP A 699 24.00 6.59 18.73
C ASP A 699 24.23 5.10 18.40
N PHE A 700 23.78 4.20 19.28
CA PHE A 700 23.79 2.76 19.02
C PHE A 700 23.01 2.42 17.75
N PHE A 701 21.79 2.91 17.61
CA PHE A 701 20.95 2.70 16.41
C PHE A 701 21.67 3.17 15.12
N TRP A 702 22.24 4.39 15.15
CA TRP A 702 22.96 4.94 14.00
C TRP A 702 24.25 4.18 13.68
N ALA A 703 24.90 3.60 14.67
CA ALA A 703 26.12 2.82 14.49
C ALA A 703 25.87 1.34 14.18
N ALA A 704 24.90 0.71 14.85
CA ALA A 704 24.59 -0.72 14.73
C ALA A 704 23.65 -1.07 13.54
N THR A 705 23.22 -0.09 12.75
CA THR A 705 22.38 -0.33 11.58
C THR A 705 22.90 0.44 10.37
N PRO A 706 22.55 0.07 9.14
CA PRO A 706 22.95 0.81 7.94
C PRO A 706 22.11 2.06 7.67
N ILE A 707 21.52 2.70 8.71
CA ILE A 707 20.64 3.88 8.53
C ILE A 707 21.35 5.02 7.79
N SER A 708 22.63 5.29 8.08
CA SER A 708 23.41 6.34 7.42
C SER A 708 23.53 6.11 5.92
N GLU A 709 23.69 4.86 5.52
CA GLU A 709 23.79 4.44 4.12
C GLU A 709 22.40 4.43 3.45
N ILE A 710 21.34 4.03 4.19
CA ILE A 710 19.94 4.04 3.74
C ILE A 710 19.49 5.46 3.43
N VAL A 711 19.81 6.43 4.28
CA VAL A 711 19.46 7.85 4.06
C VAL A 711 20.09 8.41 2.77
N GLN A 712 21.24 7.87 2.35
CA GLN A 712 21.95 8.25 1.12
C GLN A 712 21.47 7.47 -0.12
N LEU A 713 20.60 6.46 0.04
CA LEU A 713 20.05 5.71 -1.09
C LEU A 713 19.07 6.57 -1.90
N ASN A 714 19.12 6.41 -3.22
CA ASN A 714 18.18 7.04 -4.16
C ASN A 714 16.87 6.25 -4.27
N ILE A 715 16.26 5.87 -3.10
CA ILE A 715 15.15 4.93 -3.07
C ILE A 715 13.80 5.62 -3.31
N GLY A 716 13.57 6.77 -2.69
CA GLY A 716 12.32 7.51 -2.78
C GLY A 716 12.51 9.00 -3.06
N SER A 717 11.47 9.66 -3.52
CA SER A 717 11.46 11.12 -3.70
C SER A 717 11.45 11.84 -2.35
N ARG A 718 10.90 11.23 -1.32
CA ARG A 718 10.70 11.76 0.03
C ARG A 718 11.98 11.71 0.87
N PRO A 719 12.30 12.75 1.68
CA PRO A 719 13.41 12.68 2.63
C PRO A 719 13.18 11.60 3.72
N ALA A 720 14.25 10.96 4.18
CA ALA A 720 14.18 9.93 5.21
C ALA A 720 13.91 10.50 6.64
N SER A 721 14.25 11.75 6.89
CA SER A 721 13.97 12.48 8.12
C SER A 721 13.21 13.79 7.84
N ARG A 722 12.43 14.24 8.82
CA ARG A 722 11.69 15.51 8.76
C ARG A 722 12.62 16.71 8.98
N THR A 723 13.70 16.52 9.73
CA THR A 723 14.72 17.53 10.06
C THR A 723 16.12 16.98 9.83
N ALA A 724 17.16 17.82 10.01
CA ALA A 724 18.56 17.40 10.01
C ALA A 724 19.00 16.71 11.33
N SER A 725 18.11 16.58 12.29
CA SER A 725 18.35 15.93 13.58
C SER A 725 18.55 14.42 13.42
N ARG A 726 19.33 13.83 14.36
CA ARG A 726 19.47 12.39 14.51
C ARG A 726 18.46 11.77 15.49
N ALA A 727 17.62 12.61 16.12
CA ALA A 727 16.62 12.13 17.07
C ALA A 727 15.66 11.12 16.42
N ILE A 728 15.31 10.09 17.19
CA ILE A 728 14.41 9.02 16.71
C ILE A 728 13.01 9.59 16.40
N GLU A 729 12.57 10.59 17.16
CA GLU A 729 11.29 11.26 16.97
C GLU A 729 11.18 11.89 15.58
N ASP A 730 12.25 12.49 15.09
CA ASP A 730 12.30 13.14 13.77
C ASP A 730 12.44 12.17 12.60
N LEU A 731 12.92 10.96 12.87
CA LEU A 731 13.06 9.93 11.86
C LEU A 731 11.67 9.43 11.43
N ARG A 732 11.48 9.22 10.14
CA ARG A 732 10.26 8.60 9.63
C ARG A 732 10.17 7.14 10.03
N ALA A 733 8.95 6.63 10.20
CA ALA A 733 8.71 5.27 10.66
C ALA A 733 9.29 4.21 9.70
N ILE A 734 9.23 4.42 8.37
CA ILE A 734 9.75 3.43 7.41
C ILE A 734 11.27 3.27 7.49
N PRO A 735 12.12 4.33 7.42
CA PRO A 735 13.56 4.19 7.66
C PRO A 735 13.90 3.55 9.01
N TRP A 736 13.11 3.81 10.06
CA TRP A 736 13.26 3.16 11.36
C TRP A 736 13.11 1.64 11.27
N VAL A 737 11.98 1.16 10.79
CA VAL A 737 11.71 -0.28 10.67
C VAL A 737 12.67 -0.95 9.70
N PHE A 738 12.92 -0.31 8.56
CA PHE A 738 13.78 -0.82 7.49
C PHE A 738 15.23 -1.03 7.96
N SER A 739 15.78 -0.11 8.75
CA SER A 739 17.16 -0.22 9.26
C SER A 739 17.32 -1.41 10.21
N TRP A 740 16.36 -1.65 11.11
CA TRP A 740 16.35 -2.79 12.00
C TRP A 740 16.21 -4.14 11.28
N SER A 741 15.41 -4.15 10.22
CA SER A 741 15.27 -5.33 9.35
C SER A 741 16.58 -5.65 8.63
N GLN A 742 17.27 -4.64 8.08
CA GLN A 742 18.57 -4.81 7.43
C GLN A 742 19.62 -5.44 8.34
N ALA A 743 19.62 -5.06 9.60
CA ALA A 743 20.56 -5.58 10.60
C ALA A 743 20.04 -6.81 11.37
N ARG A 744 18.97 -7.47 10.91
CA ARG A 744 18.36 -8.70 11.43
C ARG A 744 17.87 -8.63 12.89
N PHE A 745 17.72 -7.44 13.46
CA PHE A 745 17.11 -7.28 14.78
C PHE A 745 15.58 -7.48 14.75
N MET A 746 14.91 -7.01 13.72
CA MET A 746 13.43 -6.94 13.62
C MET A 746 12.78 -6.29 14.86
N LEU A 747 13.53 -5.45 15.57
CA LEU A 747 13.19 -4.89 16.88
C LEU A 747 11.77 -4.29 16.96
N PRO A 748 11.31 -3.47 15.98
CA PRO A 748 9.97 -2.89 16.00
C PRO A 748 8.81 -3.90 15.90
N GLY A 749 9.09 -5.16 15.62
CA GLY A 749 8.07 -6.22 15.47
C GLY A 749 7.80 -7.03 16.74
N TRP A 750 8.64 -6.92 17.76
CA TRP A 750 8.53 -7.78 18.95
C TRP A 750 9.02 -7.16 20.28
N PHE A 751 9.92 -6.15 20.23
CA PHE A 751 10.53 -5.63 21.45
C PHE A 751 9.49 -4.99 22.38
N GLY A 752 9.63 -5.29 23.67
CA GLY A 752 8.72 -4.85 24.72
C GLY A 752 7.62 -5.86 25.08
N PHE A 753 7.45 -6.96 24.32
CA PHE A 753 6.44 -7.97 24.62
C PHE A 753 6.73 -8.73 25.93
N ALA A 754 7.93 -9.31 26.07
CA ALA A 754 8.29 -10.05 27.30
C ALA A 754 8.36 -9.12 28.51
N GLY A 755 8.94 -7.93 28.36
CA GLY A 755 8.92 -6.89 29.40
C GLY A 755 7.50 -6.45 29.77
N GLY A 756 6.60 -6.43 28.83
CA GLY A 756 5.17 -6.18 29.03
C GLY A 756 4.50 -7.27 29.85
N VAL A 757 4.71 -8.55 29.49
CA VAL A 757 4.20 -9.71 30.24
C VAL A 757 4.69 -9.69 31.69
N ALA A 758 5.99 -9.44 31.90
CA ALA A 758 6.59 -9.39 33.24
C ALA A 758 5.97 -8.24 34.07
N ARG A 759 5.83 -7.02 33.51
CA ARG A 759 5.27 -5.87 34.23
C ARG A 759 3.77 -6.03 34.53
N ALA A 760 3.03 -6.65 33.62
CA ALA A 760 1.61 -6.95 33.82
C ALA A 760 1.36 -8.13 34.76
N GLY A 761 2.40 -8.92 35.12
CA GLY A 761 2.27 -10.09 35.95
C GLY A 761 1.42 -11.21 35.34
N LEU A 762 1.38 -11.30 33.99
CA LEU A 762 0.57 -12.28 33.29
C LEU A 762 1.30 -13.64 33.23
N THR A 763 0.52 -14.69 33.45
CA THR A 763 0.99 -16.07 33.33
C THR A 763 0.73 -16.66 31.95
N ILE A 764 1.47 -17.72 31.56
CA ILE A 764 1.25 -18.40 30.28
C ILE A 764 -0.20 -18.85 30.09
N PRO A 765 -0.88 -19.50 31.06
CA PRO A 765 -2.29 -19.84 30.91
C PRO A 765 -3.20 -18.63 30.61
N GLN A 766 -2.96 -17.49 31.28
CA GLN A 766 -3.73 -16.27 31.00
C GLN A 766 -3.49 -15.70 29.58
N LEU A 767 -2.25 -15.81 29.08
CA LEU A 767 -1.92 -15.41 27.72
C LEU A 767 -2.51 -16.38 26.68
N THR A 768 -2.57 -17.68 26.99
CA THR A 768 -3.23 -18.68 26.15
C THR A 768 -4.73 -18.45 26.08
N ASP A 769 -5.38 -18.18 27.24
CA ASP A 769 -6.80 -17.80 27.29
C ASP A 769 -7.04 -16.50 26.47
N LEU A 770 -6.14 -15.51 26.63
CA LEU A 770 -6.23 -14.24 25.89
C LEU A 770 -6.11 -14.47 24.37
N ALA A 771 -5.24 -15.35 23.92
CA ALA A 771 -5.10 -15.68 22.50
C ALA A 771 -6.34 -16.41 21.93
N GLY A 772 -7.07 -17.16 22.74
CA GLY A 772 -8.32 -17.82 22.36
C GLY A 772 -9.54 -16.90 22.39
N GLU A 773 -9.51 -15.83 23.19
CA GLU A 773 -10.68 -14.94 23.39
C GLU A 773 -10.57 -13.60 22.65
N PHE A 774 -9.33 -13.15 22.36
CA PHE A 774 -9.09 -11.80 21.83
C PHE A 774 -8.37 -11.86 20.48
N ASP A 775 -9.12 -11.77 19.37
CA ASP A 775 -8.59 -11.88 17.99
C ASP A 775 -7.45 -10.91 17.70
N VAL A 776 -7.51 -9.69 18.26
CA VAL A 776 -6.43 -8.70 18.11
C VAL A 776 -5.13 -9.23 18.70
N PHE A 777 -5.18 -9.92 19.85
CA PHE A 777 -3.99 -10.51 20.46
C PHE A 777 -3.52 -11.75 19.69
N ALA A 778 -4.43 -12.59 19.21
CA ALA A 778 -4.08 -13.73 18.38
C ALA A 778 -3.36 -13.29 17.09
N ALA A 779 -3.87 -12.26 16.41
CA ALA A 779 -3.25 -11.66 15.22
C ALA A 779 -1.90 -10.99 15.54
N LEU A 780 -1.80 -10.28 16.68
CA LEU A 780 -0.56 -9.69 17.16
C LEU A 780 0.51 -10.75 17.37
N LEU A 781 0.18 -11.83 18.11
CA LEU A 781 1.09 -12.93 18.39
C LEU A 781 1.58 -13.58 17.09
N SER A 782 0.68 -13.84 16.14
CA SER A 782 0.99 -14.44 14.86
C SER A 782 1.99 -13.61 14.01
N ASN A 783 1.82 -12.29 13.97
CA ASN A 783 2.76 -11.40 13.26
C ASN A 783 4.08 -11.23 14.01
N MET A 784 4.04 -11.23 15.34
CA MET A 784 5.25 -11.17 16.18
C MET A 784 6.11 -12.42 16.01
N GLU A 785 5.49 -13.60 15.93
CA GLU A 785 6.22 -14.85 15.66
C GLU A 785 6.98 -14.81 14.34
N LEU A 786 6.38 -14.21 13.29
CA LEU A 786 7.07 -14.01 12.01
C LEU A 786 8.29 -13.09 12.18
N ALA A 787 8.15 -11.98 12.89
CA ALA A 787 9.26 -11.06 13.14
C ALA A 787 10.39 -11.72 13.96
N LEU A 788 10.04 -12.52 14.98
CA LEU A 788 10.99 -13.32 15.76
C LEU A 788 11.69 -14.38 14.90
N ALA A 789 10.96 -15.08 14.03
CA ALA A 789 11.52 -16.08 13.13
C ALA A 789 12.44 -15.49 12.05
N GLN A 790 12.18 -14.25 11.62
CA GLN A 790 13.05 -13.51 10.68
C GLN A 790 14.26 -12.85 11.36
N SER A 791 14.24 -12.66 12.67
CA SER A 791 15.38 -12.12 13.42
C SER A 791 16.52 -13.12 13.52
N ASP A 792 17.75 -12.63 13.59
CA ASP A 792 18.94 -13.43 13.86
C ASP A 792 19.87 -12.69 14.83
N MET A 793 19.85 -13.10 16.08
CA MET A 793 20.63 -12.43 17.14
C MET A 793 22.15 -12.64 16.99
N THR A 794 22.60 -13.62 16.21
CA THR A 794 24.02 -13.81 15.90
C THR A 794 24.49 -12.76 14.88
N ILE A 795 23.73 -12.55 13.82
CA ILE A 795 23.99 -11.50 12.82
C ILE A 795 23.82 -10.12 13.47
N ALA A 796 22.72 -9.90 14.22
CA ALA A 796 22.45 -8.65 14.92
C ALA A 796 23.58 -8.24 15.88
N ALA A 797 24.15 -9.20 16.61
CA ALA A 797 25.31 -8.95 17.50
C ALA A 797 26.56 -8.49 16.73
N ARG A 798 26.75 -8.94 15.47
CA ARG A 798 27.86 -8.45 14.63
C ARG A 798 27.61 -7.02 14.15
N TYR A 799 26.38 -6.67 13.81
CA TYR A 799 26.03 -5.27 13.54
C TYR A 799 26.22 -4.39 14.78
N ALA A 800 25.84 -4.88 15.98
CA ALA A 800 26.12 -4.18 17.24
C ALA A 800 27.62 -3.97 17.46
N GLY A 801 28.47 -4.89 16.98
CA GLY A 801 29.93 -4.75 16.99
C GLY A 801 30.46 -3.52 16.24
N LEU A 802 29.71 -2.98 15.27
CA LEU A 802 30.05 -1.72 14.60
C LEU A 802 29.87 -0.49 15.52
N ALA A 803 29.16 -0.65 16.63
CA ALA A 803 28.90 0.39 17.63
C ALA A 803 29.92 0.33 18.82
N HIS A 804 31.11 -0.25 18.64
CA HIS A 804 32.08 -0.49 19.70
C HIS A 804 32.53 0.80 20.42
N ASP A 805 32.51 1.94 19.80
CA ASP A 805 32.84 3.23 20.37
C ASP A 805 31.66 3.94 21.06
N VAL A 806 30.43 3.37 20.96
CA VAL A 806 29.23 3.96 21.57
C VAL A 806 29.13 3.57 23.05
N PRO A 807 28.96 4.54 23.95
CA PRO A 807 28.71 4.24 25.34
C PRO A 807 27.49 3.34 25.56
N ASN A 808 27.61 2.36 26.46
CA ASN A 808 26.54 1.40 26.75
C ASN A 808 26.14 0.43 25.63
N ALA A 809 26.81 0.40 24.47
CA ALA A 809 26.44 -0.48 23.37
C ALA A 809 26.30 -1.95 23.76
N GLY A 810 27.20 -2.46 24.58
CA GLY A 810 27.14 -3.83 25.10
C GLY A 810 25.89 -4.09 25.96
N ALA A 811 25.58 -3.17 26.89
CA ALA A 811 24.41 -3.30 27.76
C ALA A 811 23.08 -3.20 26.95
N ILE A 812 23.03 -2.33 25.93
CA ILE A 812 21.89 -2.22 25.00
C ILE A 812 21.69 -3.55 24.26
N MET A 813 22.75 -4.11 23.69
CA MET A 813 22.67 -5.39 22.96
C MET A 813 22.29 -6.56 23.90
N ASP A 814 22.80 -6.61 25.11
CA ASP A 814 22.45 -7.64 26.10
C ASP A 814 20.96 -7.53 26.51
N ALA A 815 20.43 -6.31 26.68
CA ALA A 815 19.00 -6.09 26.94
C ALA A 815 18.14 -6.55 25.78
N ILE A 816 18.51 -6.24 24.53
CA ILE A 816 17.78 -6.68 23.32
C ILE A 816 17.79 -8.21 23.22
N ARG A 817 18.94 -8.85 23.46
CA ARG A 817 19.06 -10.33 23.43
C ARG A 817 18.22 -11.00 24.49
N ALA A 818 18.27 -10.53 25.74
CA ALA A 818 17.47 -11.07 26.81
C ALA A 818 15.96 -10.97 26.57
N GLU A 819 15.51 -9.84 26.07
CA GLU A 819 14.10 -9.65 25.69
C GLU A 819 13.69 -10.57 24.53
N HIS A 820 14.57 -10.77 23.53
CA HIS A 820 14.32 -11.67 22.42
C HIS A 820 14.15 -13.13 22.88
N GLU A 821 15.10 -13.63 23.70
CA GLU A 821 15.06 -14.99 24.25
C GLU A 821 13.77 -15.24 25.05
N GLN A 822 13.37 -14.27 25.88
CA GLN A 822 12.13 -14.34 26.65
C GLN A 822 10.89 -14.29 25.77
N ALA A 823 10.87 -13.41 24.75
CA ALA A 823 9.73 -13.30 23.82
C ALA A 823 9.52 -14.60 23.04
N VAL A 824 10.59 -15.24 22.56
CA VAL A 824 10.53 -16.55 21.90
C VAL A 824 10.00 -17.61 22.87
N ALA A 825 10.53 -17.68 24.08
CA ALA A 825 10.09 -18.67 25.08
C ALA A 825 8.60 -18.51 25.43
N ILE A 826 8.11 -17.28 25.59
CA ILE A 826 6.70 -16.99 25.88
C ILE A 826 5.82 -17.36 24.67
N ALA A 827 6.20 -17.00 23.44
CA ALA A 827 5.46 -17.31 22.23
C ALA A 827 5.29 -18.83 22.04
N LEU A 828 6.39 -19.60 22.19
CA LEU A 828 6.36 -21.07 22.15
C LEU A 828 5.46 -21.66 23.24
N ALA A 829 5.54 -21.14 24.46
CA ALA A 829 4.71 -21.62 25.57
C ALA A 829 3.22 -21.35 25.35
N ILE A 830 2.84 -20.23 24.75
CA ILE A 830 1.44 -19.91 24.41
C ILE A 830 0.92 -20.87 23.33
N ARG A 831 1.74 -21.15 22.30
CA ARG A 831 1.38 -22.04 21.18
C ARG A 831 1.43 -23.52 21.54
N GLY A 832 2.24 -23.90 22.53
CA GLY A 832 2.49 -25.31 22.88
C GLY A 832 3.32 -26.04 21.82
N GLY A 833 4.09 -25.32 21.01
CA GLY A 833 4.99 -25.83 19.97
C GLY A 833 6.46 -25.85 20.41
N ASP A 834 7.30 -26.57 19.66
CA ASP A 834 8.74 -26.64 19.88
C ASP A 834 9.55 -25.60 19.07
N GLN A 835 8.94 -25.02 18.03
CA GLN A 835 9.55 -23.99 17.17
C GLN A 835 8.52 -22.93 16.75
N LEU A 836 9.03 -21.73 16.41
CA LEU A 836 8.19 -20.65 15.87
C LEU A 836 7.59 -21.06 14.53
N LEU A 837 6.35 -20.65 14.25
CA LEU A 837 5.61 -20.92 13.03
C LEU A 837 5.28 -22.41 12.77
N ASP A 838 5.27 -23.28 13.79
CA ASP A 838 4.90 -24.70 13.65
C ASP A 838 3.51 -24.91 13.04
N ASP A 839 2.57 -24.02 13.34
CA ASP A 839 1.22 -24.01 12.78
C ASP A 839 1.14 -23.47 11.33
N ARG A 840 2.26 -22.93 10.80
CA ARG A 840 2.37 -22.32 9.48
C ARG A 840 3.63 -22.80 8.73
N PRO A 841 3.72 -24.08 8.38
CA PRO A 841 4.92 -24.69 7.82
C PRO A 841 5.37 -24.07 6.49
N ASP A 842 4.43 -23.53 5.71
CA ASP A 842 4.74 -22.85 4.46
C ASP A 842 5.46 -21.50 4.69
N LEU A 843 5.05 -20.79 5.74
CA LEU A 843 5.68 -19.52 6.10
C LEU A 843 7.07 -19.76 6.71
N LEU A 844 7.22 -20.84 7.50
CA LEU A 844 8.50 -21.27 8.00
C LEU A 844 9.47 -21.60 6.84
N GLU A 845 9.02 -22.41 5.87
CA GLU A 845 9.84 -22.73 4.68
C GLU A 845 10.23 -21.46 3.90
N SER A 846 9.33 -20.48 3.78
CA SER A 846 9.65 -19.19 3.16
C SER A 846 10.75 -18.43 3.89
N VAL A 847 10.70 -18.38 5.24
CA VAL A 847 11.73 -17.75 6.06
C VAL A 847 13.09 -18.46 5.91
N GLU A 848 13.09 -19.78 5.90
CA GLU A 848 14.31 -20.61 5.73
C GLU A 848 14.96 -20.40 4.35
N LEU A 849 14.15 -20.36 3.28
CA LEU A 849 14.64 -20.10 1.93
C LEU A 849 15.20 -18.69 1.80
N ALA A 850 14.54 -17.70 2.39
CA ALA A 850 15.03 -16.33 2.41
C ALA A 850 16.38 -16.20 3.12
N ALA A 851 16.57 -16.87 4.26
CA ALA A 851 17.81 -16.83 5.02
C ALA A 851 19.03 -17.29 4.19
N GLN A 852 18.88 -18.28 3.31
CA GLN A 852 19.97 -18.79 2.47
C GLN A 852 20.59 -17.73 1.56
N ALA A 853 19.82 -16.72 1.15
CA ALA A 853 20.31 -15.63 0.31
C ALA A 853 20.66 -14.38 1.15
N VAL A 854 19.89 -14.12 2.23
CA VAL A 854 20.00 -12.92 3.05
C VAL A 854 21.19 -12.96 4.01
N ASP A 855 21.47 -14.10 4.64
CA ASP A 855 22.57 -14.21 5.60
C ASP A 855 23.94 -13.92 4.96
N PRO A 856 24.29 -14.46 3.77
CA PRO A 856 25.52 -14.07 3.09
C PRO A 856 25.59 -12.57 2.75
N LEU A 857 24.44 -11.99 2.36
CA LEU A 857 24.37 -10.54 2.10
C LEU A 857 24.61 -9.73 3.36
N ASN A 858 24.11 -10.16 4.52
CA ASN A 858 24.37 -9.50 5.80
C ASN A 858 25.86 -9.55 6.17
N PHE A 859 26.52 -10.71 6.03
CA PHE A 859 27.96 -10.81 6.31
C PHE A 859 28.80 -9.97 5.34
N LEU A 860 28.46 -9.96 4.05
CA LEU A 860 29.11 -9.10 3.08
C LEU A 860 28.87 -7.62 3.40
N GLN A 861 27.63 -7.24 3.74
CA GLN A 861 27.29 -5.87 4.12
C GLN A 861 28.08 -5.40 5.33
N LEU A 862 28.23 -6.23 6.36
CA LEU A 862 29.02 -5.93 7.57
C LEU A 862 30.47 -5.60 7.23
N GLU A 863 31.11 -6.39 6.38
CA GLU A 863 32.49 -6.13 5.93
C GLU A 863 32.61 -4.82 5.16
N LEU A 864 31.71 -4.61 4.17
CA LEU A 864 31.71 -3.39 3.37
C LEU A 864 31.43 -2.13 4.22
N LEU A 865 30.51 -2.22 5.18
CA LEU A 865 30.22 -1.13 6.14
C LEU A 865 31.41 -0.82 7.02
N SER A 866 32.11 -1.87 7.52
CA SER A 866 33.32 -1.71 8.34
C SER A 866 34.39 -0.93 7.59
N ARG A 867 34.70 -1.31 6.32
CA ARG A 867 35.66 -0.60 5.46
C ARG A 867 35.21 0.85 5.19
N ARG A 868 33.96 1.06 4.85
CA ARG A 868 33.41 2.38 4.57
C ARG A 868 33.54 3.33 5.77
N ARG A 869 33.21 2.82 6.96
CA ARG A 869 33.30 3.58 8.22
C ARG A 869 34.74 3.76 8.70
N ALA A 870 35.65 2.89 8.29
CA ALA A 870 37.10 3.06 8.49
C ALA A 870 37.74 4.12 7.56
N GLY A 871 36.95 4.71 6.65
CA GLY A 871 37.41 5.83 5.80
C GLY A 871 37.62 5.49 4.33
N ASP A 872 37.32 4.26 3.90
CA ASP A 872 37.38 3.90 2.49
C ASP A 872 36.27 4.60 1.71
N GLN A 873 36.63 5.47 0.75
CA GLN A 873 35.73 6.29 -0.03
C GLN A 873 35.51 5.73 -1.46
N ASP A 874 35.92 4.50 -1.73
CA ASP A 874 35.76 3.89 -3.05
C ASP A 874 34.27 3.87 -3.47
N GLU A 875 34.03 4.29 -4.72
CA GLU A 875 32.69 4.32 -5.29
C GLU A 875 32.10 2.92 -5.51
N GLN A 876 32.94 1.94 -5.85
CA GLN A 876 32.49 0.55 -6.01
C GLN A 876 32.06 -0.04 -4.67
N LEU A 877 32.79 0.28 -3.59
CA LEU A 877 32.40 -0.09 -2.22
C LEU A 877 31.01 0.47 -1.87
N ARG A 878 30.77 1.76 -2.18
CA ARG A 878 29.47 2.41 -1.96
C ARG A 878 28.35 1.71 -2.73
N LEU A 879 28.57 1.40 -4.00
CA LEU A 879 27.62 0.68 -4.85
C LEU A 879 27.34 -0.73 -4.35
N ALA A 880 28.39 -1.45 -3.90
CA ALA A 880 28.23 -2.78 -3.32
C ALA A 880 27.36 -2.76 -2.04
N ILE A 881 27.56 -1.78 -1.16
CA ILE A 881 26.69 -1.61 0.02
C ILE A 881 25.22 -1.38 -0.41
N GLN A 882 24.98 -0.52 -1.40
CA GLN A 882 23.63 -0.28 -1.91
C GLN A 882 23.00 -1.56 -2.48
N LEU A 883 23.76 -2.41 -3.16
CA LEU A 883 23.30 -3.70 -3.67
C LEU A 883 22.97 -4.68 -2.52
N THR A 884 23.78 -4.72 -1.46
CA THR A 884 23.45 -5.57 -0.30
C THR A 884 22.17 -5.12 0.38
N VAL A 885 21.94 -3.80 0.55
CA VAL A 885 20.68 -3.26 1.11
C VAL A 885 19.48 -3.68 0.24
N ALA A 886 19.61 -3.56 -1.08
CA ALA A 886 18.57 -3.98 -2.01
C ALA A 886 18.29 -5.49 -1.96
N GLY A 887 19.35 -6.31 -1.88
CA GLY A 887 19.24 -7.76 -1.82
C GLY A 887 18.63 -8.27 -0.51
N VAL A 888 19.02 -7.72 0.63
CA VAL A 888 18.42 -8.05 1.94
C VAL A 888 16.93 -7.67 1.95
N ALA A 889 16.58 -6.48 1.45
CA ALA A 889 15.18 -6.05 1.36
C ALA A 889 14.35 -7.00 0.47
N ALA A 890 14.89 -7.39 -0.69
CA ALA A 890 14.23 -8.34 -1.58
C ALA A 890 14.04 -9.71 -0.93
N GLY A 891 15.07 -10.22 -0.25
CA GLY A 891 15.06 -11.54 0.37
C GLY A 891 14.09 -11.65 1.55
N LEU A 892 14.08 -10.69 2.45
CA LEU A 892 13.20 -10.70 3.62
C LEU A 892 11.73 -10.43 3.26
N ARG A 893 11.43 -9.94 2.06
CA ARG A 893 10.08 -9.56 1.62
C ARG A 893 9.35 -8.63 2.61
N ASN A 894 10.08 -8.08 3.55
CA ASN A 894 9.56 -7.21 4.58
C ASN A 894 10.44 -5.97 4.63
N THR A 895 9.91 -4.89 4.15
CA THR A 895 10.65 -3.65 3.95
C THR A 895 10.17 -2.50 4.83
N GLY A 896 9.20 -2.79 5.71
CA GLY A 896 8.71 -1.77 6.63
C GLY A 896 7.56 -2.17 7.51
#